data_1cef0a51ce6b46af394e1bdb4979c18d
#
_entry.id   1cef0a51ce6b46af394e1bdb4979c18d
#
_cell.length_a   1.000
_cell.length_b   1.000
_cell.length_c   1.000
_cell.angle_alpha   90.00
_cell.angle_beta   90.00
_cell.angle_gamma   90.00
#
_symmetry.space_group_name_H-M   'P 1'
#
loop_
_entity.id
_entity.type
_entity.pdbx_description
1 polymer ?
#
loop_
_entity_poly.entity_id
_entity_poly.type
_entity_poly.pdbx_seq_one_letter_code
_entity_poly.pdbx_strand_id
1 'polypeptide(L)'
;MGNNNCTCCCAHGNAQPDKQPEHTGFLKDYGRILLSAALLFSGIILKATGMEFFADDTVMFAWYLAAYLPVGLPVLKEAWESILQKDIFSEFTLMSIATLGAFYIKEYPEGVAVMLFYSLGELFQERAVSKAKRNISALIDVRPETATVIKGNETVVTSPRHVQTGDIIEVKTGERVPLDGKMLDEAAAFNTSALTGESIPRTIRKGGEVLAGMISTDKVIRVEVTRPFEKSALSRILELVQNASERKAPAELFIRKFARVYTPIVTGLAALIVLLPFLYSLVNAQFSFIFNDWMYRALVFLVISCPCALVVSIPLGYFGGIGAASRLGILFKGGNYLDAIARINTVVFDKTGTLTKGTFEVQSCHTPQGISEEKLLQIIASAEQNSTHPIAKAITGYAKQRNILLSPATEVTEIAGHGLEARIDGQRVLAGNTRLLSEYKVEYPQELSEIADTVVVCAIDSAYAGYLLLSDTLKDDACTAIEELKALNINNIQILSGDKQAIVTNFAEKLGVARAYGDLLPDGKVEHIEELKRNTANRITFVGDGINDAPVLALSHVGIAMGGLGSDAAIETADVVIQTDQPSKVATAICAGKQTRQIVWQNISLAFGVKLLVLALGAGGLATLWEAVFADVGVALIAIVNAIRVQKLIK
;
A
#
# COMPACT_ATOMS: atom_id res chain seq x y z
N MET A 1 23.83 9.48 -20.49
CA MET A 1 24.82 9.84 -19.46
C MET A 1 24.48 11.26 -19.01
N GLY A 2 23.99 11.45 -17.83
CA GLY A 2 23.59 12.75 -17.29
C GLY A 2 22.72 12.52 -16.06
N ASN A 3 23.35 12.31 -14.90
CA ASN A 3 22.71 12.31 -13.60
C ASN A 3 22.14 13.71 -13.34
N ASN A 4 20.84 13.88 -13.45
CA ASN A 4 20.13 15.05 -12.97
C ASN A 4 19.33 14.65 -11.72
N ASN A 5 20.00 14.71 -10.57
CA ASN A 5 19.36 14.78 -9.26
C ASN A 5 18.71 16.16 -9.09
N CYS A 6 17.41 16.25 -9.28
CA CYS A 6 16.64 17.43 -8.90
C CYS A 6 16.32 17.37 -7.40
N THR A 7 16.99 18.21 -6.64
CA THR A 7 16.94 18.31 -5.16
C THR A 7 15.97 19.42 -4.70
N CYS A 8 14.72 19.37 -5.14
CA CYS A 8 13.74 20.40 -4.76
C CYS A 8 12.46 19.81 -4.14
N CYS A 9 12.55 19.02 -3.16
CA CYS A 9 11.56 18.60 -2.13
C CYS A 9 12.04 17.38 -1.36
N CYS A 10 13.33 17.01 -1.47
CA CYS A 10 13.94 15.90 -0.73
C CYS A 10 15.31 16.30 -0.21
N ALA A 11 15.44 17.50 0.36
CA ALA A 11 16.62 17.85 1.15
C ALA A 11 16.47 17.32 2.59
N HIS A 12 16.21 16.02 2.74
CA HIS A 12 16.42 15.27 3.99
C HIS A 12 16.33 13.78 3.67
N GLY A 13 17.27 13.32 2.88
CA GLY A 13 17.46 11.91 2.54
C GLY A 13 18.87 11.45 2.88
N ASN A 14 19.27 11.60 4.13
CA ASN A 14 20.26 10.75 4.78
C ASN A 14 19.62 10.37 6.12
N ALA A 15 19.02 9.19 6.16
CA ALA A 15 18.45 8.63 7.37
C ALA A 15 19.59 8.28 8.34
N GLN A 16 20.01 9.25 9.13
CA GLN A 16 20.48 8.97 10.47
C GLN A 16 19.24 8.61 11.32
N PRO A 17 19.36 7.66 12.27
CA PRO A 17 18.24 7.27 13.11
C PRO A 17 17.69 8.51 13.80
N ASP A 18 16.39 8.74 13.62
CA ASP A 18 15.63 9.85 14.17
C ASP A 18 15.99 10.10 15.63
N LYS A 19 16.74 11.16 15.88
CA LYS A 19 16.62 11.87 17.14
C LYS A 19 15.17 12.32 17.21
N GLN A 20 14.42 11.81 18.18
CA GLN A 20 13.11 12.36 18.53
C GLN A 20 13.17 13.88 18.43
N PRO A 21 12.27 14.53 17.67
CA PRO A 21 12.23 15.97 17.69
C PRO A 21 11.93 16.38 19.14
N GLU A 22 12.94 16.95 19.81
CA GLU A 22 12.73 17.65 21.05
C GLU A 22 11.50 18.54 20.86
N HIS A 23 10.58 18.52 21.81
CA HIS A 23 9.48 19.47 21.91
C HIS A 23 10.08 20.88 21.92
N THR A 24 10.36 21.44 20.75
CA THR A 24 10.63 22.86 20.59
C THR A 24 9.35 23.55 21.02
N GLY A 25 9.41 24.26 22.14
CA GLY A 25 8.21 24.75 22.79
C GLY A 25 7.36 25.58 21.85
N PHE A 26 6.05 25.55 22.02
CA PHE A 26 5.03 26.32 21.30
C PHE A 26 5.46 27.77 20.99
N LEU A 27 6.11 28.44 21.94
CA LEU A 27 6.65 29.81 21.80
C LEU A 27 7.79 29.91 20.75
N LYS A 28 8.55 28.87 20.47
CA LYS A 28 9.65 28.94 19.51
C LYS A 28 9.14 28.85 18.06
N ASP A 29 8.12 28.04 17.81
CA ASP A 29 7.53 27.87 16.48
C ASP A 29 6.60 29.04 16.11
N TYR A 30 5.79 29.49 17.06
CA TYR A 30 4.84 30.57 16.84
C TYR A 30 5.40 31.96 17.16
N GLY A 31 6.51 32.07 17.90
CA GLY A 31 7.04 33.36 18.39
C GLY A 31 7.30 34.37 17.28
N ARG A 32 7.87 33.91 16.14
CA ARG A 32 8.13 34.77 14.97
C ARG A 32 6.84 35.25 14.32
N ILE A 33 5.85 34.40 14.18
CA ILE A 33 4.55 34.69 13.60
C ILE A 33 3.76 35.63 14.50
N LEU A 34 3.74 35.37 15.81
CA LEU A 34 3.07 36.22 16.79
C LEU A 34 3.70 37.61 16.87
N LEU A 35 5.03 37.72 16.85
CA LEU A 35 5.74 38.98 16.83
C LEU A 35 5.41 39.81 15.58
N SER A 36 5.47 39.18 14.40
CA SER A 36 5.12 39.80 13.12
C SER A 36 3.66 40.26 13.12
N ALA A 37 2.73 39.42 13.59
CA ALA A 37 1.31 39.77 13.72
C ALA A 37 1.09 40.97 14.67
N ALA A 38 1.72 40.96 15.85
CA ALA A 38 1.60 42.04 16.80
C ALA A 38 2.09 43.40 16.23
N LEU A 39 3.24 43.37 15.53
CA LEU A 39 3.77 44.57 14.86
C LEU A 39 2.91 44.99 13.67
N LEU A 40 2.34 44.07 12.90
CA LEU A 40 1.42 44.38 11.80
C LEU A 40 0.15 45.06 12.32
N PHE A 41 -0.53 44.45 13.29
CA PHE A 41 -1.78 44.99 13.82
C PHE A 41 -1.57 46.33 14.57
N SER A 42 -0.48 46.46 15.34
CA SER A 42 -0.15 47.74 15.98
C SER A 42 0.14 48.83 14.94
N GLY A 43 0.83 48.53 13.83
CA GLY A 43 1.04 49.49 12.75
C GLY A 43 -0.26 49.93 12.06
N ILE A 44 -1.20 49.00 11.83
CA ILE A 44 -2.53 49.31 11.29
C ILE A 44 -3.31 50.23 12.25
N ILE A 45 -3.28 49.94 13.55
CA ILE A 45 -3.94 50.75 14.58
C ILE A 45 -3.31 52.17 14.65
N LEU A 46 -1.98 52.27 14.65
CA LEU A 46 -1.27 53.52 14.65
C LEU A 46 -1.62 54.40 13.43
N LYS A 47 -1.72 53.80 12.25
CA LYS A 47 -2.16 54.47 11.02
C LYS A 47 -3.62 54.95 11.13
N ALA A 48 -4.50 54.11 11.68
CA ALA A 48 -5.93 54.44 11.86
C ALA A 48 -6.18 55.53 12.91
N THR A 49 -5.34 55.63 13.94
CA THR A 49 -5.44 56.64 14.98
C THR A 49 -4.87 58.01 14.57
N GLY A 50 -4.24 58.10 13.38
CA GLY A 50 -3.75 59.36 12.82
C GLY A 50 -2.59 59.98 13.60
N MET A 51 -1.74 59.20 14.26
CA MET A 51 -0.58 59.72 14.98
C MET A 51 0.42 60.39 14.03
N GLU A 52 0.75 61.65 14.27
CA GLU A 52 1.62 62.45 13.41
C GLU A 52 2.99 61.82 13.12
N PHE A 53 3.58 61.13 14.09
CA PHE A 53 4.86 60.47 13.93
C PHE A 53 4.81 59.31 12.93
N PHE A 54 3.63 58.67 12.79
CA PHE A 54 3.42 57.53 11.88
C PHE A 54 2.97 57.96 10.48
N ALA A 55 2.80 59.27 10.26
CA ALA A 55 2.53 59.85 8.94
C ALA A 55 3.79 59.94 8.06
N ASP A 56 5.00 59.87 8.66
CA ASP A 56 6.26 59.84 7.92
C ASP A 56 6.45 58.47 7.25
N ASP A 57 6.62 58.48 5.92
CA ASP A 57 6.85 57.27 5.10
C ASP A 57 8.07 56.48 5.56
N THR A 58 9.11 57.15 6.03
CA THR A 58 10.34 56.51 6.54
C THR A 58 10.05 55.71 7.82
N VAL A 59 9.24 56.24 8.71
CA VAL A 59 8.85 55.58 9.95
C VAL A 59 7.93 54.39 9.65
N MET A 60 6.96 54.59 8.75
CA MET A 60 6.10 53.49 8.29
C MET A 60 6.92 52.35 7.67
N PHE A 61 7.83 52.66 6.75
CA PHE A 61 8.71 51.69 6.13
C PHE A 61 9.52 50.92 7.18
N ALA A 62 10.18 51.62 8.12
CA ALA A 62 10.99 50.95 9.14
C ALA A 62 10.15 50.08 10.06
N TRP A 63 8.94 50.48 10.43
CA TRP A 63 8.01 49.73 11.27
C TRP A 63 7.57 48.41 10.58
N TYR A 64 7.07 48.51 9.34
CA TYR A 64 6.61 47.35 8.61
C TYR A 64 7.76 46.46 8.16
N LEU A 65 8.95 47.01 7.94
CA LEU A 65 10.16 46.20 7.72
C LEU A 65 10.50 45.36 8.96
N ALA A 66 10.41 45.97 10.16
CA ALA A 66 10.60 45.23 11.42
C ALA A 66 9.53 44.15 11.62
N ALA A 67 8.29 44.39 11.18
CA ALA A 67 7.22 43.40 11.19
C ALA A 67 7.44 42.26 10.16
N TYR A 68 8.04 42.59 9.00
CA TYR A 68 8.32 41.64 7.92
C TYR A 68 9.47 40.66 8.23
N LEU A 69 10.56 41.16 8.83
CA LEU A 69 11.80 40.38 9.01
C LEU A 69 11.60 39.05 9.75
N PRO A 70 10.80 38.92 10.82
CA PRO A 70 10.65 37.63 11.53
C PRO A 70 10.09 36.51 10.67
N VAL A 71 9.18 36.83 9.72
CA VAL A 71 8.51 35.84 8.84
C VAL A 71 9.09 35.85 7.43
N GLY A 72 9.58 36.98 6.94
CA GLY A 72 10.11 37.10 5.57
C GLY A 72 11.55 36.60 5.41
N LEU A 73 12.41 36.82 6.42
CA LEU A 73 13.82 36.44 6.30
C LEU A 73 14.05 34.95 6.03
N PRO A 74 13.33 34.00 6.69
CA PRO A 74 13.44 32.57 6.33
C PRO A 74 13.08 32.29 4.87
N VAL A 75 11.97 32.86 4.39
CA VAL A 75 11.47 32.68 3.03
C VAL A 75 12.45 33.27 1.99
N LEU A 76 12.98 34.48 2.27
CA LEU A 76 14.03 35.08 1.42
C LEU A 76 15.30 34.23 1.34
N LYS A 77 15.69 33.60 2.45
CA LYS A 77 16.83 32.69 2.47
C LYS A 77 16.58 31.46 1.59
N GLU A 78 15.43 30.83 1.70
CA GLU A 78 15.05 29.68 0.87
C GLU A 78 14.90 30.06 -0.61
N ALA A 79 14.36 31.25 -0.90
CA ALA A 79 14.33 31.80 -2.25
C ALA A 79 15.74 31.95 -2.83
N TRP A 80 16.67 32.46 -2.04
CA TRP A 80 18.07 32.60 -2.46
C TRP A 80 18.74 31.25 -2.70
N GLU A 81 18.54 30.28 -1.82
CA GLU A 81 19.05 28.92 -1.98
C GLU A 81 18.45 28.25 -3.23
N SER A 82 17.16 28.43 -3.51
CA SER A 82 16.49 27.94 -4.72
C SER A 82 17.07 28.53 -5.99
N ILE A 83 17.36 29.82 -6.00
CA ILE A 83 18.01 30.50 -7.15
C ILE A 83 19.41 29.95 -7.39
N LEU A 84 20.20 29.73 -6.34
CA LEU A 84 21.54 29.12 -6.46
C LEU A 84 21.47 27.70 -7.02
N GLN A 85 20.41 26.95 -6.75
CA GLN A 85 20.14 25.61 -7.29
C GLN A 85 19.54 25.64 -8.70
N LYS A 86 19.44 26.82 -9.34
CA LYS A 86 18.83 27.04 -10.67
C LYS A 86 17.32 26.80 -10.73
N ASP A 87 16.63 26.78 -9.61
CA ASP A 87 15.19 26.75 -9.52
C ASP A 87 14.63 28.17 -9.26
N ILE A 88 14.74 29.03 -10.29
CA ILE A 88 14.40 30.45 -10.23
C ILE A 88 12.88 30.65 -10.03
N PHE A 89 12.07 29.70 -10.47
CA PHE A 89 10.60 29.77 -10.42
C PHE A 89 10.02 28.98 -9.24
N SER A 90 10.71 28.97 -8.10
CA SER A 90 10.19 28.38 -6.85
C SER A 90 9.09 29.23 -6.24
N GLU A 91 8.25 28.62 -5.42
CA GLU A 91 7.22 29.35 -4.64
C GLU A 91 7.82 30.42 -3.73
N PHE A 92 8.96 30.14 -3.10
CA PHE A 92 9.70 31.10 -2.26
C PHE A 92 10.17 32.31 -3.05
N THR A 93 10.63 32.12 -4.28
CA THR A 93 11.04 33.22 -5.16
C THR A 93 9.85 34.09 -5.56
N LEU A 94 8.71 33.48 -5.92
CA LEU A 94 7.51 34.22 -6.28
C LEU A 94 6.96 35.05 -5.11
N MET A 95 6.88 34.44 -3.91
CA MET A 95 6.44 35.13 -2.69
C MET A 95 7.38 36.26 -2.32
N SER A 96 8.70 36.05 -2.47
CA SER A 96 9.69 37.11 -2.23
C SER A 96 9.53 38.27 -3.21
N ILE A 97 9.37 38.01 -4.50
CA ILE A 97 9.13 39.05 -5.51
C ILE A 97 7.84 39.81 -5.21
N ALA A 98 6.77 39.10 -4.88
CA ALA A 98 5.47 39.74 -4.59
C ALA A 98 5.53 40.65 -3.37
N THR A 99 6.14 40.21 -2.26
CA THR A 99 6.21 40.98 -1.04
C THR A 99 7.20 42.13 -1.13
N LEU A 100 8.36 41.95 -1.76
CA LEU A 100 9.30 43.06 -2.02
C LEU A 100 8.69 44.06 -3.01
N GLY A 101 7.93 43.60 -3.99
CA GLY A 101 7.17 44.47 -4.90
C GLY A 101 6.10 45.28 -4.17
N ALA A 102 5.39 44.69 -3.20
CA ALA A 102 4.45 45.45 -2.35
C ALA A 102 5.14 46.56 -1.54
N PHE A 103 6.33 46.27 -0.99
CA PHE A 103 7.14 47.29 -0.35
C PHE A 103 7.57 48.39 -1.32
N TYR A 104 7.92 48.05 -2.57
CA TYR A 104 8.31 49.03 -3.58
C TYR A 104 7.18 50.00 -3.95
N ILE A 105 5.94 49.51 -4.06
CA ILE A 105 4.76 50.34 -4.35
C ILE A 105 4.15 50.99 -3.10
N LYS A 106 4.82 50.87 -1.94
CA LYS A 106 4.43 51.42 -0.64
C LYS A 106 3.19 50.81 0.03
N GLU A 107 2.81 49.61 -0.42
CA GLU A 107 1.76 48.79 0.21
C GLU A 107 2.38 47.88 1.31
N TYR A 108 3.06 48.54 2.29
CA TYR A 108 3.82 47.86 3.35
C TYR A 108 2.98 46.87 4.18
N PRO A 109 1.75 47.27 4.67
CA PRO A 109 0.93 46.35 5.45
C PRO A 109 0.58 45.09 4.72
N GLU A 110 0.31 45.20 3.41
CA GLU A 110 -0.06 44.05 2.55
C GLU A 110 1.13 43.11 2.34
N GLY A 111 2.33 43.68 2.08
CA GLY A 111 3.54 42.86 1.98
C GLY A 111 3.85 42.05 3.23
N VAL A 112 3.66 42.65 4.43
CA VAL A 112 3.82 41.92 5.70
C VAL A 112 2.74 40.86 5.87
N ALA A 113 1.49 41.22 5.57
CA ALA A 113 0.35 40.31 5.73
C ALA A 113 0.46 39.07 4.85
N VAL A 114 0.84 39.25 3.59
CA VAL A 114 1.07 38.11 2.65
C VAL A 114 2.10 37.16 3.24
N MET A 115 3.23 37.66 3.72
CA MET A 115 4.29 36.83 4.27
C MET A 115 3.87 36.16 5.59
N LEU A 116 3.12 36.87 6.41
CA LEU A 116 2.57 36.35 7.67
C LEU A 116 1.60 35.20 7.44
N PHE A 117 0.62 35.40 6.54
CA PHE A 117 -0.36 34.35 6.21
C PHE A 117 0.30 33.16 5.50
N TYR A 118 1.27 33.39 4.63
CA TYR A 118 2.06 32.34 4.01
C TYR A 118 2.78 31.49 5.06
N SER A 119 3.55 32.15 5.97
CA SER A 119 4.27 31.43 7.02
C SER A 119 3.34 30.69 8.00
N LEU A 120 2.18 31.26 8.29
CA LEU A 120 1.15 30.61 9.11
C LEU A 120 0.57 29.38 8.39
N GLY A 121 0.28 29.52 7.10
CA GLY A 121 -0.22 28.43 6.24
C GLY A 121 0.78 27.28 6.16
N GLU A 122 2.05 27.59 5.93
CA GLU A 122 3.15 26.62 5.88
C GLU A 122 3.29 25.85 7.20
N LEU A 123 3.26 26.56 8.34
CA LEU A 123 3.31 25.92 9.66
C LEU A 123 2.13 24.96 9.90
N PHE A 124 0.90 25.34 9.54
CA PHE A 124 -0.26 24.44 9.64
C PHE A 124 -0.14 23.24 8.72
N GLN A 125 0.35 23.45 7.50
CA GLN A 125 0.58 22.44 6.50
C GLN A 125 1.63 21.42 6.96
N GLU A 126 2.79 21.84 7.43
CA GLU A 126 3.84 20.99 7.97
C GLU A 126 3.34 20.15 9.15
N ARG A 127 2.58 20.74 10.07
CA ARG A 127 1.99 20.03 11.21
C ARG A 127 0.95 19.01 10.79
N ALA A 128 0.10 19.34 9.84
CA ALA A 128 -0.90 18.43 9.32
C ALA A 128 -0.24 17.21 8.62
N VAL A 129 0.78 17.47 7.81
CA VAL A 129 1.58 16.44 7.14
C VAL A 129 2.34 15.59 8.17
N SER A 130 3.00 16.21 9.13
CA SER A 130 3.74 15.51 10.19
C SER A 130 2.80 14.66 11.07
N LYS A 131 1.61 15.16 11.39
CA LYS A 131 0.58 14.40 12.11
C LYS A 131 0.07 13.21 11.30
N ALA A 132 -0.18 13.41 10.01
CA ALA A 132 -0.61 12.34 9.12
C ALA A 132 0.49 11.28 8.95
N LYS A 133 1.74 11.67 8.75
CA LYS A 133 2.89 10.76 8.69
C LYS A 133 3.06 10.00 10.02
N ARG A 134 2.99 10.68 11.16
CA ARG A 134 3.06 10.03 12.49
C ARG A 134 1.93 9.05 12.72
N ASN A 135 0.71 9.35 12.31
CA ASN A 135 -0.41 8.41 12.43
C ASN A 135 -0.16 7.14 11.60
N ILE A 136 0.47 7.25 10.43
CA ILE A 136 0.87 6.12 9.61
C ILE A 136 2.05 5.38 10.26
N SER A 137 3.08 6.08 10.72
CA SER A 137 4.22 5.50 11.42
C SER A 137 3.84 4.85 12.75
N ALA A 138 2.93 5.45 13.53
CA ALA A 138 2.45 4.87 14.78
C ALA A 138 1.65 3.56 14.58
N LEU A 139 1.04 3.37 13.42
CA LEU A 139 0.40 2.11 13.03
C LEU A 139 1.43 1.03 12.66
N ILE A 140 2.62 1.46 12.30
CA ILE A 140 3.75 0.63 11.88
C ILE A 140 4.76 0.48 13.03
N ASP A 141 4.78 1.41 14.00
CA ASP A 141 5.71 1.42 15.14
C ASP A 141 5.28 0.42 16.24
N VAL A 142 5.11 -0.80 15.76
CA VAL A 142 4.77 -2.00 16.53
C VAL A 142 6.06 -2.72 16.95
N ARG A 143 7.24 -2.07 16.83
CA ARG A 143 8.53 -2.70 17.10
C ARG A 143 8.74 -2.93 18.59
N PRO A 144 8.95 -4.18 19.05
CA PRO A 144 9.47 -4.43 20.37
C PRO A 144 10.88 -3.85 20.49
N GLU A 145 11.10 -3.04 21.51
CA GLU A 145 12.42 -2.44 21.77
C GLU A 145 13.38 -3.45 22.41
N THR A 146 12.84 -4.48 23.06
CA THR A 146 13.58 -5.49 23.80
C THR A 146 13.12 -6.90 23.45
N ALA A 147 14.02 -7.86 23.60
CA ALA A 147 13.78 -9.30 23.54
C ALA A 147 14.35 -9.96 24.77
N THR A 148 13.61 -10.88 25.39
CA THR A 148 14.07 -11.69 26.52
C THR A 148 14.62 -13.01 25.99
N VAL A 149 15.94 -13.18 26.00
CA VAL A 149 16.63 -14.38 25.54
C VAL A 149 16.91 -15.31 26.70
N ILE A 150 16.64 -16.60 26.53
CA ILE A 150 16.95 -17.65 27.52
C ILE A 150 18.36 -18.18 27.23
N LYS A 151 19.31 -17.97 28.18
CA LYS A 151 20.67 -18.51 28.12
C LYS A 151 20.92 -19.47 29.30
N GLY A 152 20.75 -20.76 29.03
CA GLY A 152 20.80 -21.77 30.07
C GLY A 152 19.66 -21.62 31.07
N ASN A 153 19.94 -21.28 32.33
CA ASN A 153 18.94 -21.06 33.37
C ASN A 153 18.62 -19.58 33.64
N GLU A 154 19.22 -18.65 32.90
CA GLU A 154 19.04 -17.22 33.10
C GLU A 154 18.34 -16.60 31.90
N THR A 155 17.55 -15.55 32.15
CA THR A 155 16.92 -14.74 31.13
C THR A 155 17.66 -13.41 31.02
N VAL A 156 18.04 -13.04 29.77
CA VAL A 156 18.76 -11.80 29.49
C VAL A 156 17.90 -10.93 28.59
N VAL A 157 17.60 -9.71 29.03
CA VAL A 157 16.91 -8.71 28.22
C VAL A 157 17.93 -8.00 27.33
N THR A 158 17.72 -8.05 26.02
CA THR A 158 18.62 -7.45 25.04
C THR A 158 17.83 -6.78 23.89
N SER A 159 18.50 -6.04 23.02
CA SER A 159 17.87 -5.55 21.79
C SER A 159 17.63 -6.71 20.83
N PRO A 160 16.48 -6.77 20.13
CA PRO A 160 16.19 -7.79 19.12
C PRO A 160 17.27 -7.90 18.03
N ARG A 161 18.00 -6.84 17.78
CA ARG A 161 19.12 -6.81 16.79
C ARG A 161 20.32 -7.67 17.20
N HIS A 162 20.47 -7.97 18.47
CA HIS A 162 21.58 -8.77 18.99
C HIS A 162 21.22 -10.24 19.17
N VAL A 163 19.97 -10.61 18.91
CA VAL A 163 19.51 -12.00 19.00
C VAL A 163 19.86 -12.74 17.71
N GLN A 164 20.40 -13.93 17.84
CA GLN A 164 20.85 -14.76 16.72
C GLN A 164 19.81 -15.82 16.37
N THR A 165 19.88 -16.32 15.14
CA THR A 165 19.09 -17.48 14.72
C THR A 165 19.48 -18.71 15.54
N GLY A 166 18.49 -19.42 16.09
CA GLY A 166 18.67 -20.55 17.01
C GLY A 166 18.57 -20.16 18.49
N ASP A 167 18.62 -18.87 18.85
CA ASP A 167 18.35 -18.42 20.22
C ASP A 167 16.89 -18.69 20.59
N ILE A 168 16.66 -18.98 21.88
CA ILE A 168 15.30 -19.14 22.41
C ILE A 168 14.89 -17.85 23.12
N ILE A 169 13.79 -17.28 22.71
CA ILE A 169 13.20 -16.09 23.33
C ILE A 169 11.95 -16.45 24.12
N GLU A 170 11.78 -15.79 25.25
CA GLU A 170 10.57 -15.83 26.08
C GLU A 170 9.71 -14.61 25.78
N VAL A 171 8.41 -14.82 25.52
CA VAL A 171 7.42 -13.77 25.29
C VAL A 171 6.30 -13.92 26.29
N LYS A 172 6.05 -12.90 27.09
CA LYS A 172 5.03 -12.90 28.14
C LYS A 172 3.65 -12.62 27.55
N THR A 173 2.62 -12.97 28.31
CA THR A 173 1.24 -12.66 27.95
C THR A 173 1.06 -11.14 27.82
N GLY A 174 0.49 -10.70 26.70
CA GLY A 174 0.34 -9.29 26.35
C GLY A 174 1.58 -8.66 25.69
N GLU A 175 2.73 -9.33 25.70
CA GLU A 175 3.91 -8.88 24.99
C GLU A 175 3.85 -9.23 23.50
N ARG A 176 4.56 -8.42 22.73
CA ARG A 176 4.74 -8.65 21.28
C ARG A 176 5.94 -9.52 21.03
N VAL A 177 5.79 -10.47 20.12
CA VAL A 177 6.89 -11.31 19.64
C VAL A 177 7.93 -10.42 18.95
N PRO A 178 9.20 -10.42 19.41
CA PRO A 178 10.22 -9.52 18.86
C PRO A 178 10.85 -10.00 17.55
N LEU A 179 10.83 -11.30 17.28
CA LEU A 179 11.51 -11.95 16.14
C LEU A 179 10.69 -13.11 15.61
N ASP A 180 10.85 -13.42 14.33
CA ASP A 180 10.23 -14.59 13.70
C ASP A 180 10.88 -15.88 14.24
N GLY A 181 10.05 -16.88 14.52
CA GLY A 181 10.54 -18.14 15.05
C GLY A 181 9.54 -19.28 15.02
N LYS A 182 9.92 -20.41 15.60
CA LYS A 182 9.08 -21.59 15.78
C LYS A 182 8.63 -21.74 17.23
N MET A 183 7.34 -22.03 17.39
CA MET A 183 6.75 -22.30 18.70
C MET A 183 7.34 -23.54 19.33
N LEU A 184 7.84 -23.44 20.55
CA LEU A 184 8.36 -24.58 21.31
C LEU A 184 7.32 -25.21 22.25
N ASP A 185 6.34 -24.42 22.70
CA ASP A 185 5.28 -24.88 23.59
C ASP A 185 4.11 -25.52 22.79
N GLU A 186 3.28 -26.35 23.45
CA GLU A 186 2.27 -27.19 22.77
C GLU A 186 1.27 -26.41 21.91
N ALA A 187 0.70 -25.33 22.44
CA ALA A 187 -0.15 -24.42 21.70
C ALA A 187 -0.32 -23.10 22.46
N ALA A 188 -0.52 -21.99 21.76
CA ALA A 188 -0.88 -20.68 22.34
C ALA A 188 -1.74 -19.87 21.38
N ALA A 189 -2.54 -18.94 21.93
CA ALA A 189 -3.35 -18.01 21.16
C ALA A 189 -2.62 -16.68 20.95
N PHE A 190 -2.71 -16.15 19.74
CA PHE A 190 -2.05 -14.91 19.33
C PHE A 190 -3.04 -13.94 18.71
N ASN A 191 -2.95 -12.69 19.12
CA ASN A 191 -3.58 -11.60 18.39
C ASN A 191 -2.66 -11.20 17.24
N THR A 192 -3.13 -11.36 16.02
CA THR A 192 -2.39 -11.07 14.78
C THR A 192 -2.82 -9.77 14.13
N SER A 193 -3.76 -9.02 14.74
CA SER A 193 -4.41 -7.84 14.15
C SER A 193 -3.42 -6.75 13.69
N ALA A 194 -2.27 -6.65 14.37
CA ALA A 194 -1.23 -5.68 14.00
C ALA A 194 -0.51 -6.03 12.68
N LEU A 195 -0.51 -7.30 12.28
CA LEU A 195 0.13 -7.80 11.07
C LEU A 195 -0.89 -8.05 9.94
N THR A 196 -1.97 -8.74 10.28
CA THR A 196 -2.94 -9.21 9.27
C THR A 196 -4.21 -8.36 9.21
N GLY A 197 -4.45 -7.49 10.19
CA GLY A 197 -5.70 -6.76 10.32
C GLY A 197 -6.87 -7.61 10.84
N GLU A 198 -6.65 -8.89 11.16
CA GLU A 198 -7.69 -9.80 11.68
C GLU A 198 -7.84 -9.63 13.19
N SER A 199 -9.08 -9.43 13.65
CA SER A 199 -9.38 -9.28 15.08
C SER A 199 -9.52 -10.61 15.83
N ILE A 200 -9.65 -11.74 15.11
CA ILE A 200 -9.84 -13.06 15.70
C ILE A 200 -8.46 -13.65 16.10
N PRO A 201 -8.25 -14.05 17.37
CA PRO A 201 -7.00 -14.67 17.77
C PRO A 201 -6.73 -15.99 17.03
N ARG A 202 -5.50 -16.18 16.61
CA ARG A 202 -5.04 -17.40 15.92
C ARG A 202 -4.31 -18.32 16.90
N THR A 203 -4.70 -19.58 16.97
CA THR A 203 -3.98 -20.58 17.79
C THR A 203 -2.85 -21.20 16.98
N ILE A 204 -1.61 -21.10 17.50
CA ILE A 204 -0.41 -21.71 16.91
C ILE A 204 0.01 -22.87 17.80
N ARG A 205 0.28 -24.03 17.17
CA ARG A 205 0.72 -25.25 17.85
C ARG A 205 2.25 -25.40 17.78
N LYS A 206 2.81 -26.30 18.58
CA LYS A 206 4.23 -26.63 18.62
C LYS A 206 4.81 -26.88 17.22
N GLY A 207 5.95 -26.23 16.93
CA GLY A 207 6.58 -26.26 15.62
C GLY A 207 5.96 -25.31 14.59
N GLY A 208 4.81 -24.67 14.89
CA GLY A 208 4.20 -23.66 14.03
C GLY A 208 5.00 -22.37 14.00
N GLU A 209 4.90 -21.63 12.91
CA GLU A 209 5.58 -20.35 12.70
C GLU A 209 4.91 -19.24 13.52
N VAL A 210 5.71 -18.52 14.29
CA VAL A 210 5.32 -17.33 15.05
C VAL A 210 6.06 -16.15 14.47
N LEU A 211 5.33 -15.10 14.07
CA LEU A 211 5.92 -13.93 13.41
C LEU A 211 6.11 -12.76 14.37
N ALA A 212 7.17 -12.00 14.14
CA ALA A 212 7.43 -10.75 14.86
C ALA A 212 6.24 -9.79 14.74
N GLY A 213 5.82 -9.20 15.87
CA GLY A 213 4.67 -8.31 15.94
C GLY A 213 3.35 -8.96 16.40
N MET A 214 3.23 -10.29 16.39
CA MET A 214 2.13 -11.00 17.05
C MET A 214 2.14 -10.76 18.56
N ILE A 215 0.96 -10.76 19.21
CA ILE A 215 0.85 -10.59 20.66
C ILE A 215 0.36 -11.91 21.27
N SER A 216 1.10 -12.48 22.22
CA SER A 216 0.62 -13.63 22.99
C SER A 216 -0.54 -13.22 23.89
N THR A 217 -1.68 -13.94 23.85
CA THR A 217 -2.89 -13.53 24.56
C THR A 217 -3.23 -14.37 25.78
N ASP A 218 -2.74 -15.62 25.84
CA ASP A 218 -3.18 -16.60 26.86
C ASP A 218 -2.08 -17.01 27.84
N LYS A 219 -0.82 -17.06 27.44
CA LYS A 219 0.28 -17.55 28.29
C LYS A 219 1.66 -17.06 27.86
N VAL A 220 2.64 -17.27 28.73
CA VAL A 220 4.06 -17.11 28.42
C VAL A 220 4.46 -18.21 27.44
N ILE A 221 5.19 -17.84 26.41
CA ILE A 221 5.62 -18.74 25.34
C ILE A 221 7.12 -18.68 25.12
N ARG A 222 7.67 -19.78 24.59
CA ARG A 222 9.05 -19.88 24.13
C ARG A 222 9.08 -20.09 22.63
N VAL A 223 9.88 -19.29 21.97
CA VAL A 223 10.02 -19.28 20.50
C VAL A 223 11.49 -19.42 20.15
N GLU A 224 11.82 -20.39 19.31
CA GLU A 224 13.15 -20.54 18.72
C GLU A 224 13.25 -19.62 17.49
N VAL A 225 14.19 -18.68 17.52
CA VAL A 225 14.36 -17.67 16.48
C VAL A 225 14.85 -18.32 15.17
N THR A 226 14.14 -18.09 14.09
CA THR A 226 14.46 -18.64 12.76
C THR A 226 15.07 -17.62 11.81
N ARG A 227 14.82 -16.32 12.03
CA ARG A 227 15.31 -15.24 11.16
C ARG A 227 15.90 -14.09 11.99
N PRO A 228 16.98 -13.43 11.51
CA PRO A 228 17.52 -12.26 12.18
C PRO A 228 16.55 -11.08 12.08
N PHE A 229 16.72 -10.08 12.93
CA PHE A 229 15.82 -8.93 13.09
C PHE A 229 15.55 -8.19 11.77
N GLU A 230 16.59 -7.96 10.95
CA GLU A 230 16.47 -7.24 9.66
C GLU A 230 15.62 -7.99 8.64
N LYS A 231 15.54 -9.32 8.75
CA LYS A 231 14.75 -10.19 7.86
C LYS A 231 13.44 -10.64 8.48
N SER A 232 13.06 -10.11 9.65
CA SER A 232 11.77 -10.42 10.29
C SER A 232 10.60 -9.88 9.46
N ALA A 233 9.44 -10.55 9.57
CA ALA A 233 8.20 -10.14 8.90
C ALA A 233 7.87 -8.67 9.17
N LEU A 234 8.00 -8.23 10.42
CA LEU A 234 7.76 -6.85 10.81
C LEU A 234 8.74 -5.86 10.16
N SER A 235 10.04 -6.18 10.11
CA SER A 235 11.04 -5.32 9.46
C SER A 235 10.78 -5.16 7.96
N ARG A 236 10.36 -6.23 7.29
CA ARG A 236 9.97 -6.19 5.87
C ARG A 236 8.73 -5.35 5.60
N ILE A 237 7.70 -5.47 6.43
CA ILE A 237 6.50 -4.63 6.33
C ILE A 237 6.88 -3.15 6.41
N LEU A 238 7.72 -2.80 7.38
CA LEU A 238 8.20 -1.44 7.57
C LEU A 238 8.99 -0.93 6.38
N GLU A 239 9.88 -1.73 5.84
CA GLU A 239 10.67 -1.40 4.66
C GLU A 239 9.76 -1.21 3.42
N LEU A 240 8.81 -2.10 3.20
CA LEU A 240 7.85 -1.97 2.09
C LEU A 240 7.04 -0.68 2.18
N VAL A 241 6.55 -0.31 3.37
CA VAL A 241 5.78 0.92 3.56
C VAL A 241 6.67 2.17 3.44
N GLN A 242 7.91 2.14 3.93
CA GLN A 242 8.86 3.23 3.76
C GLN A 242 9.24 3.42 2.29
N ASN A 243 9.61 2.34 1.60
CA ASN A 243 9.98 2.37 0.18
C ASN A 243 8.79 2.70 -0.73
N ALA A 244 7.55 2.39 -0.30
CA ALA A 244 6.34 2.77 -1.03
C ALA A 244 6.21 4.28 -1.21
N SER A 245 6.76 5.07 -0.29
CA SER A 245 6.76 6.53 -0.40
C SER A 245 7.71 7.07 -1.48
N GLU A 246 8.69 6.31 -1.90
CA GLU A 246 9.65 6.74 -2.93
C GLU A 246 9.10 6.56 -4.35
N ARG A 247 8.22 5.58 -4.57
CA ARG A 247 7.59 5.31 -5.88
C ARG A 247 6.34 6.17 -6.06
N LYS A 248 6.56 7.36 -6.63
CA LYS A 248 5.53 8.40 -6.78
C LYS A 248 4.42 8.03 -7.74
N ALA A 249 3.19 8.38 -7.38
CA ALA A 249 2.03 8.22 -8.23
C ALA A 249 2.10 9.13 -9.49
N PRO A 250 1.48 8.71 -10.62
CA PRO A 250 1.43 9.52 -11.85
C PRO A 250 0.87 10.93 -11.63
N ALA A 251 -0.12 11.10 -10.76
CA ALA A 251 -0.67 12.41 -10.42
C ALA A 251 0.39 13.30 -9.72
N GLU A 252 1.23 12.74 -8.87
CA GLU A 252 2.33 13.44 -8.19
C GLU A 252 3.41 13.89 -9.18
N LEU A 253 3.78 13.00 -10.10
CA LEU A 253 4.71 13.31 -11.19
C LEU A 253 4.14 14.37 -12.14
N PHE A 254 2.84 14.29 -12.43
CA PHE A 254 2.13 15.27 -13.26
C PHE A 254 2.19 16.66 -12.62
N ILE A 255 1.86 16.80 -11.34
CA ILE A 255 1.88 18.10 -10.63
C ILE A 255 3.27 18.71 -10.63
N ARG A 256 4.33 17.93 -10.41
CA ARG A 256 5.72 18.43 -10.50
C ARG A 256 6.06 18.94 -11.91
N LYS A 257 5.68 18.17 -12.93
CA LYS A 257 5.90 18.56 -14.32
C LYS A 257 5.08 19.80 -14.69
N PHE A 258 3.82 19.84 -14.22
CA PHE A 258 2.91 20.97 -14.40
C PHE A 258 3.48 22.24 -13.74
N ALA A 259 3.91 22.19 -12.49
CA ALA A 259 4.46 23.34 -11.78
C ALA A 259 5.67 23.92 -12.52
N ARG A 260 6.57 23.08 -13.05
CA ARG A 260 7.75 23.53 -13.80
C ARG A 260 7.41 24.30 -15.08
N VAL A 261 6.25 24.02 -15.72
CA VAL A 261 5.80 24.72 -16.92
C VAL A 261 4.89 25.89 -16.58
N TYR A 262 4.00 25.67 -15.62
CA TYR A 262 2.99 26.63 -15.20
C TYR A 262 3.61 27.89 -14.61
N THR A 263 4.58 27.77 -13.68
CA THR A 263 5.14 28.91 -12.95
C THR A 263 5.84 29.92 -13.87
N PRO A 264 6.69 29.54 -14.84
CA PRO A 264 7.22 30.49 -15.84
C PRO A 264 6.15 31.18 -16.69
N ILE A 265 5.12 30.43 -17.10
CA ILE A 265 4.00 31.01 -17.89
C ILE A 265 3.28 32.10 -17.10
N VAL A 266 2.96 31.79 -15.84
CA VAL A 266 2.25 32.74 -14.99
C VAL A 266 3.11 33.96 -14.67
N THR A 267 4.40 33.80 -14.43
CA THR A 267 5.34 34.92 -14.25
C THR A 267 5.39 35.80 -15.50
N GLY A 268 5.40 35.20 -16.69
CA GLY A 268 5.32 35.91 -17.94
C GLY A 268 4.00 36.67 -18.12
N LEU A 269 2.87 36.06 -17.73
CA LEU A 269 1.55 36.72 -17.75
C LEU A 269 1.48 37.88 -16.77
N ALA A 270 2.07 37.74 -15.57
CA ALA A 270 2.15 38.85 -14.59
C ALA A 270 2.94 40.03 -15.15
N ALA A 271 4.06 39.76 -15.83
CA ALA A 271 4.79 40.81 -16.53
C ALA A 271 3.98 41.48 -17.66
N LEU A 272 3.18 40.70 -18.39
CA LEU A 272 2.29 41.22 -19.42
C LEU A 272 1.15 42.10 -18.86
N ILE A 273 0.66 41.80 -17.65
CA ILE A 273 -0.34 42.64 -16.96
C ILE A 273 0.19 44.08 -16.78
N VAL A 274 1.48 44.28 -16.59
CA VAL A 274 2.09 45.62 -16.48
C VAL A 274 2.45 46.15 -17.88
N LEU A 275 3.08 45.33 -18.72
CA LEU A 275 3.65 45.76 -19.99
C LEU A 275 2.59 46.14 -21.03
N LEU A 276 1.49 45.37 -21.15
CA LEU A 276 0.46 45.64 -22.16
C LEU A 276 -0.28 46.98 -21.94
N PRO A 277 -0.74 47.32 -20.72
CA PRO A 277 -1.34 48.65 -20.45
C PRO A 277 -0.34 49.79 -20.63
N PHE A 278 0.94 49.55 -20.29
CA PHE A 278 1.99 50.55 -20.56
C PHE A 278 2.15 50.78 -22.06
N LEU A 279 2.27 49.76 -22.88
CA LEU A 279 2.38 49.89 -24.34
C LEU A 279 1.10 50.52 -24.93
N TYR A 280 -0.08 50.14 -24.43
CA TYR A 280 -1.33 50.72 -24.86
C TYR A 280 -1.42 52.23 -24.54
N SER A 281 -0.90 52.68 -23.43
CA SER A 281 -0.84 54.10 -23.08
C SER A 281 0.03 54.95 -24.00
N LEU A 282 1.05 54.32 -24.63
CA LEU A 282 1.89 54.99 -25.62
C LEU A 282 1.15 55.27 -26.95
N VAL A 283 0.13 54.44 -27.25
CA VAL A 283 -0.65 54.55 -28.49
C VAL A 283 -1.95 55.35 -28.27
N ASN A 284 -2.55 55.26 -27.10
CA ASN A 284 -3.82 55.90 -26.76
C ASN A 284 -3.64 56.94 -25.64
N ALA A 285 -3.57 58.22 -26.02
CA ALA A 285 -3.38 59.32 -25.08
C ALA A 285 -4.55 59.53 -24.08
N GLN A 286 -5.73 58.94 -24.33
CA GLN A 286 -6.85 59.00 -23.38
C GLN A 286 -6.74 57.94 -22.26
N PHE A 287 -5.89 56.95 -22.39
CA PHE A 287 -5.68 55.94 -21.37
C PHE A 287 -4.56 56.36 -20.39
N SER A 288 -4.92 56.53 -19.14
CA SER A 288 -4.00 56.90 -18.09
C SER A 288 -3.37 55.64 -17.47
N PHE A 289 -2.07 55.41 -17.74
CA PHE A 289 -1.32 54.32 -17.12
C PHE A 289 -0.78 54.75 -15.77
N ILE A 290 -1.23 54.11 -14.68
CA ILE A 290 -0.70 54.30 -13.32
C ILE A 290 0.11 53.05 -12.96
N PHE A 291 1.43 53.19 -12.91
CA PHE A 291 2.36 52.07 -12.67
C PHE A 291 2.02 51.26 -11.40
N ASN A 292 1.73 51.95 -10.28
CA ASN A 292 1.42 51.29 -9.01
C ASN A 292 0.20 50.40 -9.10
N ASP A 293 -0.88 50.80 -9.78
CA ASP A 293 -2.11 50.03 -9.91
C ASP A 293 -1.89 48.74 -10.72
N TRP A 294 -1.18 48.85 -11.85
CA TRP A 294 -0.90 47.72 -12.69
C TRP A 294 0.15 46.79 -12.06
N MET A 295 1.14 47.34 -11.37
CA MET A 295 2.10 46.55 -10.60
C MET A 295 1.39 45.80 -9.47
N TYR A 296 0.51 46.45 -8.72
CA TYR A 296 -0.30 45.81 -7.69
C TYR A 296 -1.10 44.61 -8.21
N ARG A 297 -1.80 44.75 -9.34
CA ARG A 297 -2.53 43.67 -10.00
C ARG A 297 -1.60 42.51 -10.40
N ALA A 298 -0.41 42.80 -10.91
CA ALA A 298 0.57 41.80 -11.28
C ALA A 298 1.10 41.06 -10.03
N LEU A 299 1.30 41.75 -8.90
CA LEU A 299 1.72 41.15 -7.64
C LEU A 299 0.62 40.23 -7.05
N VAL A 300 -0.64 40.68 -7.07
CA VAL A 300 -1.82 39.86 -6.71
C VAL A 300 -1.87 38.60 -7.56
N PHE A 301 -1.71 38.75 -8.88
CA PHE A 301 -1.70 37.64 -9.82
C PHE A 301 -0.57 36.64 -9.53
N LEU A 302 0.64 37.10 -9.20
CA LEU A 302 1.76 36.27 -8.81
C LEU A 302 1.50 35.47 -7.54
N VAL A 303 0.97 36.10 -6.49
CA VAL A 303 0.67 35.46 -5.21
C VAL A 303 -0.34 34.32 -5.40
N ILE A 304 -1.43 34.58 -6.15
CA ILE A 304 -2.47 33.57 -6.41
C ILE A 304 -1.91 32.36 -7.16
N SER A 305 -0.84 32.53 -7.92
CA SER A 305 -0.35 31.54 -8.86
C SER A 305 0.40 30.38 -8.23
N CYS A 306 0.74 30.39 -6.94
CA CYS A 306 1.41 29.27 -6.28
C CYS A 306 0.51 28.01 -6.21
N PRO A 307 0.89 26.84 -6.71
CA PRO A 307 0.09 25.61 -6.62
C PRO A 307 0.24 24.87 -5.28
N CYS A 308 0.45 25.60 -4.16
CA CYS A 308 0.82 25.05 -2.84
C CYS A 308 -0.13 23.95 -2.35
N ALA A 309 -1.44 24.17 -2.49
CA ALA A 309 -2.47 23.20 -2.10
C ALA A 309 -2.33 21.83 -2.78
N LEU A 310 -1.90 21.81 -4.06
CA LEU A 310 -1.78 20.59 -4.85
C LEU A 310 -0.49 19.83 -4.51
N VAL A 311 0.60 20.56 -4.34
CA VAL A 311 1.93 19.98 -4.05
C VAL A 311 1.90 19.16 -2.76
N VAL A 312 1.09 19.56 -1.77
CA VAL A 312 1.01 18.91 -0.47
C VAL A 312 -0.13 17.88 -0.38
N SER A 313 -1.33 18.24 -0.85
CA SER A 313 -2.52 17.41 -0.64
C SER A 313 -2.49 16.11 -1.45
N ILE A 314 -1.83 16.07 -2.61
CA ILE A 314 -1.77 14.89 -3.46
C ILE A 314 -0.89 13.79 -2.86
N PRO A 315 0.39 14.04 -2.51
CA PRO A 315 1.19 13.05 -1.80
C PRO A 315 0.54 12.57 -0.52
N LEU A 316 -0.04 13.50 0.26
CA LEU A 316 -0.73 13.17 1.51
C LEU A 316 -1.91 12.22 1.29
N GLY A 317 -2.66 12.39 0.19
CA GLY A 317 -3.74 11.49 -0.20
C GLY A 317 -3.25 10.07 -0.48
N TYR A 318 -2.17 9.92 -1.26
CA TYR A 318 -1.58 8.60 -1.52
C TYR A 318 -0.97 7.97 -0.27
N PHE A 319 -0.28 8.74 0.55
CA PHE A 319 0.22 8.25 1.85
C PHE A 319 -0.92 7.79 2.75
N GLY A 320 -2.00 8.57 2.82
CA GLY A 320 -3.20 8.20 3.56
C GLY A 320 -3.81 6.89 3.08
N GLY A 321 -3.87 6.69 1.76
CA GLY A 321 -4.39 5.49 1.12
C GLY A 321 -3.52 4.24 1.38
N ILE A 322 -2.20 4.37 1.22
CA ILE A 322 -1.24 3.29 1.51
C ILE A 322 -1.32 2.91 3.00
N GLY A 323 -1.31 3.89 3.91
CA GLY A 323 -1.39 3.63 5.34
C GLY A 323 -2.72 3.00 5.78
N ALA A 324 -3.84 3.37 5.13
CA ALA A 324 -5.14 2.75 5.40
C ALA A 324 -5.21 1.30 4.90
N ALA A 325 -4.71 1.03 3.69
CA ALA A 325 -4.64 -0.32 3.13
C ALA A 325 -3.73 -1.24 3.96
N SER A 326 -2.58 -0.72 4.42
CA SER A 326 -1.65 -1.47 5.28
C SER A 326 -2.30 -1.96 6.57
N ARG A 327 -3.20 -1.16 7.18
CA ARG A 327 -3.98 -1.58 8.37
C ARG A 327 -4.90 -2.77 8.10
N LEU A 328 -5.31 -2.96 6.86
CA LEU A 328 -6.16 -4.05 6.42
C LEU A 328 -5.35 -5.26 5.92
N GLY A 329 -4.03 -5.25 6.16
CA GLY A 329 -3.13 -6.30 5.69
C GLY A 329 -2.81 -6.24 4.20
N ILE A 330 -2.99 -5.09 3.55
CA ILE A 330 -2.73 -4.89 2.12
C ILE A 330 -1.56 -3.93 1.95
N LEU A 331 -0.42 -4.42 1.50
CA LEU A 331 0.81 -3.65 1.33
C LEU A 331 1.01 -3.25 -0.13
N PHE A 332 1.02 -1.96 -0.40
CA PHE A 332 1.38 -1.41 -1.71
C PHE A 332 2.85 -1.03 -1.74
N LYS A 333 3.60 -1.46 -2.74
CA LYS A 333 5.01 -1.08 -2.93
C LYS A 333 5.21 0.32 -3.49
N GLY A 334 4.14 1.07 -3.74
CA GLY A 334 4.23 2.44 -4.22
C GLY A 334 2.89 3.11 -4.47
N GLY A 335 2.87 4.45 -4.43
CA GLY A 335 1.70 5.25 -4.78
C GLY A 335 1.29 5.07 -6.25
N ASN A 336 2.25 4.76 -7.13
CA ASN A 336 1.99 4.43 -8.53
C ASN A 336 1.11 3.17 -8.68
N TYR A 337 1.32 2.15 -7.83
CA TYR A 337 0.51 0.93 -7.85
C TYR A 337 -0.87 1.14 -7.25
N LEU A 338 -0.98 2.01 -6.22
CA LEU A 338 -2.28 2.41 -5.69
C LEU A 338 -3.12 3.19 -6.72
N ASP A 339 -2.51 4.01 -7.57
CA ASP A 339 -3.21 4.66 -8.70
C ASP A 339 -3.52 3.67 -9.83
N ALA A 340 -2.59 2.75 -10.13
CA ALA A 340 -2.77 1.76 -11.19
C ALA A 340 -3.92 0.79 -10.87
N ILE A 341 -4.02 0.29 -9.63
CA ILE A 341 -5.06 -0.64 -9.22
C ILE A 341 -6.46 0.00 -9.27
N ALA A 342 -6.56 1.32 -9.10
CA ALA A 342 -7.82 2.05 -9.25
C ALA A 342 -8.44 1.96 -10.65
N ARG A 343 -7.62 1.64 -11.65
CA ARG A 343 -8.01 1.58 -13.08
C ARG A 343 -8.21 0.16 -13.59
N ILE A 344 -8.01 -0.84 -12.73
CA ILE A 344 -8.17 -2.25 -13.11
C ILE A 344 -9.61 -2.52 -13.53
N ASN A 345 -9.74 -3.23 -14.66
CA ASN A 345 -11.02 -3.70 -15.22
C ASN A 345 -11.01 -5.22 -15.51
N THR A 346 -9.88 -5.86 -15.38
CA THR A 346 -9.69 -7.30 -15.60
C THR A 346 -8.89 -7.89 -14.43
N VAL A 347 -9.44 -8.89 -13.77
CA VAL A 347 -8.79 -9.62 -12.67
C VAL A 347 -8.59 -11.05 -13.11
N VAL A 348 -7.35 -11.52 -13.03
CA VAL A 348 -6.95 -12.89 -13.38
C VAL A 348 -6.41 -13.55 -12.12
N PHE A 349 -7.05 -14.62 -11.68
CA PHE A 349 -6.63 -15.40 -10.53
C PHE A 349 -5.87 -16.65 -10.95
N ASP A 350 -4.79 -16.98 -10.25
CA ASP A 350 -4.37 -18.35 -10.15
C ASP A 350 -5.38 -19.16 -9.34
N LYS A 351 -5.52 -20.45 -9.60
CA LYS A 351 -6.42 -21.33 -8.84
C LYS A 351 -5.79 -21.76 -7.52
N THR A 352 -4.67 -22.46 -7.62
CA THR A 352 -4.09 -23.24 -6.51
C THR A 352 -3.34 -22.33 -5.53
N GLY A 353 -3.68 -22.43 -4.22
CA GLY A 353 -3.07 -21.57 -3.21
C GLY A 353 -3.60 -20.13 -3.20
N THR A 354 -4.34 -19.71 -4.23
CA THR A 354 -4.90 -18.35 -4.37
C THR A 354 -6.40 -18.32 -4.08
N LEU A 355 -7.22 -19.02 -4.86
CA LEU A 355 -8.66 -19.19 -4.61
C LEU A 355 -8.96 -20.44 -3.79
N THR A 356 -7.99 -21.35 -3.72
CA THR A 356 -8.06 -22.59 -2.94
C THR A 356 -7.04 -22.57 -1.82
N LYS A 357 -7.22 -23.44 -0.83
CA LYS A 357 -6.32 -23.58 0.33
C LYS A 357 -5.00 -24.29 -0.05
N GLY A 358 -4.89 -24.85 -1.27
CA GLY A 358 -3.74 -25.66 -1.69
C GLY A 358 -3.65 -26.99 -0.91
N THR A 359 -4.72 -27.37 -0.24
CA THR A 359 -4.83 -28.60 0.54
C THR A 359 -5.94 -29.45 -0.02
N PHE A 360 -5.62 -30.72 -0.30
CA PHE A 360 -6.63 -31.68 -0.73
C PHE A 360 -7.51 -32.10 0.44
N GLU A 361 -8.79 -32.30 0.18
CA GLU A 361 -9.73 -32.93 1.10
C GLU A 361 -10.45 -34.08 0.41
N VAL A 362 -10.68 -35.19 1.16
CA VAL A 362 -11.44 -36.31 0.67
C VAL A 362 -12.91 -35.92 0.63
N GLN A 363 -13.50 -35.88 -0.58
CA GLN A 363 -14.88 -35.51 -0.80
C GLN A 363 -15.82 -36.69 -0.66
N SER A 364 -15.44 -37.83 -1.23
CA SER A 364 -16.24 -39.05 -1.17
C SER A 364 -15.36 -40.28 -1.30
N CYS A 365 -15.89 -41.41 -0.80
CA CYS A 365 -15.33 -42.74 -0.90
C CYS A 365 -16.32 -43.63 -1.65
N HIS A 366 -15.85 -44.27 -2.69
CA HIS A 366 -16.69 -45.12 -3.53
C HIS A 366 -16.11 -46.54 -3.59
N THR A 367 -16.96 -47.50 -3.24
CA THR A 367 -16.58 -48.93 -3.18
C THR A 367 -17.50 -49.78 -4.04
N PRO A 368 -16.98 -50.84 -4.68
CA PRO A 368 -17.82 -51.88 -5.29
C PRO A 368 -18.54 -52.68 -4.19
N GLN A 369 -19.54 -53.47 -4.58
CA GLN A 369 -20.24 -54.36 -3.63
C GLN A 369 -19.26 -55.32 -2.94
N GLY A 370 -19.32 -55.33 -1.59
CA GLY A 370 -18.51 -56.26 -0.76
C GLY A 370 -17.39 -55.61 0.06
N ILE A 371 -17.05 -54.36 -0.17
CA ILE A 371 -16.06 -53.61 0.63
C ILE A 371 -16.75 -52.43 1.25
N SER A 372 -16.56 -52.21 2.56
CA SER A 372 -17.10 -51.00 3.23
C SER A 372 -16.19 -49.79 2.95
N GLU A 373 -16.79 -48.58 2.94
CA GLU A 373 -16.04 -47.33 2.77
C GLU A 373 -14.96 -47.15 3.85
N GLU A 374 -15.26 -47.55 5.10
CA GLU A 374 -14.29 -47.49 6.20
C GLU A 374 -13.09 -48.41 5.96
N LYS A 375 -13.32 -49.59 5.41
CA LYS A 375 -12.25 -50.55 5.11
C LYS A 375 -11.38 -50.07 3.93
N LEU A 376 -11.98 -49.51 2.88
CA LEU A 376 -11.25 -48.90 1.78
C LEU A 376 -10.38 -47.75 2.25
N LEU A 377 -10.98 -46.82 3.04
CA LEU A 377 -10.26 -45.68 3.61
C LEU A 377 -9.13 -46.15 4.53
N GLN A 378 -9.36 -47.15 5.38
CA GLN A 378 -8.32 -47.76 6.22
C GLN A 378 -7.13 -48.23 5.40
N ILE A 379 -7.39 -48.98 4.32
CA ILE A 379 -6.34 -49.59 3.47
C ILE A 379 -5.54 -48.49 2.76
N ILE A 380 -6.22 -47.55 2.10
CA ILE A 380 -5.53 -46.47 1.39
C ILE A 380 -4.73 -45.61 2.38
N ALA A 381 -5.32 -45.21 3.51
CA ALA A 381 -4.64 -44.40 4.51
C ALA A 381 -3.45 -45.16 5.15
N SER A 382 -3.55 -46.47 5.33
CA SER A 382 -2.43 -47.30 5.81
C SER A 382 -1.29 -47.38 4.81
N ALA A 383 -1.59 -47.45 3.52
CA ALA A 383 -0.59 -47.41 2.46
C ALA A 383 0.14 -46.06 2.41
N GLU A 384 -0.59 -44.97 2.55
CA GLU A 384 -0.12 -43.59 2.44
C GLU A 384 0.49 -43.03 3.74
N GLN A 385 0.46 -43.75 4.87
CA GLN A 385 0.83 -43.22 6.19
C GLN A 385 2.27 -42.68 6.27
N ASN A 386 3.17 -43.18 5.46
CA ASN A 386 4.59 -42.80 5.43
C ASN A 386 4.93 -41.84 4.29
N SER A 387 3.98 -41.53 3.39
CA SER A 387 4.20 -40.62 2.27
C SER A 387 4.12 -39.16 2.73
N THR A 388 5.00 -38.33 2.20
CA THR A 388 5.00 -36.85 2.46
C THR A 388 4.12 -36.09 1.48
N HIS A 389 3.53 -36.78 0.49
CA HIS A 389 2.72 -36.18 -0.55
C HIS A 389 1.46 -35.48 0.03
N PRO A 390 1.03 -34.30 -0.48
CA PRO A 390 -0.17 -33.60 0.00
C PRO A 390 -1.43 -34.46 0.00
N ILE A 391 -1.64 -35.28 -1.02
CA ILE A 391 -2.76 -36.24 -1.12
C ILE A 391 -2.72 -37.24 0.03
N ALA A 392 -1.55 -37.80 0.32
CA ALA A 392 -1.36 -38.74 1.43
C ALA A 392 -1.72 -38.14 2.78
N LYS A 393 -1.28 -36.89 3.02
CA LYS A 393 -1.62 -36.13 4.23
C LYS A 393 -3.13 -35.89 4.36
N ALA A 394 -3.79 -35.60 3.25
CA ALA A 394 -5.25 -35.43 3.22
C ALA A 394 -5.98 -36.72 3.60
N ILE A 395 -5.59 -37.86 2.99
CA ILE A 395 -6.22 -39.18 3.22
C ILE A 395 -5.98 -39.63 4.65
N THR A 396 -4.74 -39.56 5.14
CA THR A 396 -4.41 -39.95 6.52
C THR A 396 -5.06 -39.05 7.56
N GLY A 397 -5.15 -37.75 7.28
CA GLY A 397 -5.87 -36.78 8.11
C GLY A 397 -7.37 -37.08 8.20
N TYR A 398 -7.99 -37.41 7.08
CA TYR A 398 -9.41 -37.77 7.00
C TYR A 398 -9.73 -39.10 7.74
N ALA A 399 -8.86 -40.11 7.59
CA ALA A 399 -8.97 -41.35 8.34
C ALA A 399 -8.86 -41.11 9.85
N LYS A 400 -7.94 -40.25 10.28
CA LYS A 400 -7.78 -39.88 11.70
C LYS A 400 -9.00 -39.13 12.26
N GLN A 401 -9.60 -38.23 11.50
CA GLN A 401 -10.85 -37.54 11.91
C GLN A 401 -12.02 -38.49 12.13
N ARG A 402 -12.08 -39.57 11.34
CA ARG A 402 -13.08 -40.65 11.49
C ARG A 402 -12.71 -41.72 12.51
N ASN A 403 -11.61 -41.51 13.27
CA ASN A 403 -11.09 -42.47 14.26
C ASN A 403 -10.78 -43.84 13.70
N ILE A 404 -10.37 -43.93 12.43
CA ILE A 404 -10.00 -45.20 11.79
C ILE A 404 -8.58 -45.56 12.21
N LEU A 405 -8.40 -46.77 12.77
CA LEU A 405 -7.09 -47.31 13.13
C LEU A 405 -6.36 -47.78 11.87
N LEU A 406 -5.14 -47.27 11.65
CA LEU A 406 -4.33 -47.69 10.50
C LEU A 406 -3.56 -48.95 10.82
N SER A 407 -3.50 -49.85 9.85
CA SER A 407 -2.65 -51.05 9.91
C SER A 407 -1.22 -50.72 9.49
N PRO A 408 -0.20 -51.41 10.02
CA PRO A 408 1.18 -51.22 9.59
C PRO A 408 1.35 -51.65 8.12
N ALA A 409 1.89 -50.76 7.29
CA ALA A 409 2.25 -51.08 5.92
C ALA A 409 3.71 -51.55 5.83
N THR A 410 3.95 -52.60 5.10
CA THR A 410 5.29 -53.16 4.82
C THR A 410 5.55 -53.15 3.32
N GLU A 411 6.82 -53.27 2.92
CA GLU A 411 7.24 -53.33 1.50
C GLU A 411 6.68 -52.15 0.66
N VAL A 412 6.67 -50.94 1.24
CA VAL A 412 6.13 -49.74 0.56
C VAL A 412 7.11 -49.30 -0.52
N THR A 413 6.64 -49.30 -1.78
CA THR A 413 7.41 -48.83 -2.94
C THR A 413 6.63 -47.72 -3.64
N GLU A 414 7.23 -46.52 -3.76
CA GLU A 414 6.65 -45.42 -4.49
C GLU A 414 6.96 -45.53 -5.99
N ILE A 415 5.93 -45.42 -6.83
CA ILE A 415 6.03 -45.47 -8.30
C ILE A 415 5.81 -44.02 -8.80
N ALA A 416 6.89 -43.38 -9.20
CA ALA A 416 6.92 -41.98 -9.55
C ALA A 416 5.83 -41.60 -10.58
N GLY A 417 4.97 -40.63 -10.21
CA GLY A 417 3.88 -40.16 -11.06
C GLY A 417 2.67 -41.10 -11.20
N HIS A 418 2.65 -42.26 -10.52
CA HIS A 418 1.56 -43.24 -10.60
C HIS A 418 0.90 -43.51 -9.25
N GLY A 419 1.66 -43.56 -8.16
CA GLY A 419 1.17 -43.90 -6.83
C GLY A 419 2.14 -44.79 -6.07
N LEU A 420 1.62 -45.70 -5.25
CA LEU A 420 2.43 -46.59 -4.43
C LEU A 420 1.89 -48.05 -4.41
N GLU A 421 2.80 -48.95 -4.16
CA GLU A 421 2.55 -50.35 -3.85
C GLU A 421 2.95 -50.61 -2.40
N ALA A 422 2.13 -51.32 -1.63
CA ALA A 422 2.40 -51.69 -0.26
C ALA A 422 1.82 -53.07 0.09
N ARG A 423 2.32 -53.68 1.18
CA ARG A 423 1.67 -54.83 1.81
C ARG A 423 1.02 -54.44 3.12
N ILE A 424 -0.29 -54.75 3.24
CA ILE A 424 -1.10 -54.46 4.44
C ILE A 424 -1.84 -55.73 4.82
N ASP A 425 -1.67 -56.18 6.05
CA ASP A 425 -2.26 -57.42 6.56
C ASP A 425 -1.99 -58.67 5.65
N GLY A 426 -0.81 -58.70 4.99
CA GLY A 426 -0.39 -59.76 4.05
C GLY A 426 -0.91 -59.62 2.63
N GLN A 427 -1.85 -58.72 2.35
CA GLN A 427 -2.40 -58.43 1.04
C GLN A 427 -1.56 -57.38 0.29
N ARG A 428 -1.45 -57.52 -1.00
CA ARG A 428 -0.81 -56.53 -1.88
C ARG A 428 -1.79 -55.42 -2.19
N VAL A 429 -1.44 -54.20 -1.90
CA VAL A 429 -2.26 -53.01 -2.11
C VAL A 429 -1.58 -52.08 -3.10
N LEU A 430 -2.32 -51.61 -4.11
CA LEU A 430 -1.95 -50.55 -5.01
C LEU A 430 -2.83 -49.36 -4.70
N ALA A 431 -2.23 -48.19 -4.46
CA ALA A 431 -2.95 -46.92 -4.25
C ALA A 431 -2.33 -45.81 -5.11
N GLY A 432 -3.12 -45.18 -5.98
CA GLY A 432 -2.61 -44.15 -6.88
C GLY A 432 -3.61 -43.73 -7.95
N ASN A 433 -3.13 -43.26 -9.10
CA ASN A 433 -4.00 -42.87 -10.21
C ASN A 433 -4.39 -44.07 -11.09
N THR A 434 -5.27 -43.87 -12.07
CA THR A 434 -5.74 -44.93 -12.99
C THR A 434 -4.61 -45.53 -13.84
N ARG A 435 -3.51 -44.82 -14.09
CA ARG A 435 -2.34 -45.32 -14.84
C ARG A 435 -1.64 -46.42 -14.07
N LEU A 436 -1.58 -46.33 -12.73
CA LEU A 436 -1.02 -47.38 -11.88
C LEU A 436 -1.76 -48.69 -12.09
N LEU A 437 -3.10 -48.66 -12.06
CA LEU A 437 -3.90 -49.85 -12.27
C LEU A 437 -3.71 -50.44 -13.68
N SER A 438 -3.62 -49.55 -14.69
CA SER A 438 -3.36 -49.98 -16.08
C SER A 438 -2.00 -50.65 -16.24
N GLU A 439 -0.94 -50.15 -15.59
CA GLU A 439 0.41 -50.71 -15.61
C GLU A 439 0.43 -52.15 -15.02
N TYR A 440 -0.32 -52.31 -13.93
CA TYR A 440 -0.45 -53.61 -13.24
C TYR A 440 -1.57 -54.48 -13.83
N LYS A 441 -2.19 -54.10 -14.96
CA LYS A 441 -3.25 -54.81 -15.67
C LYS A 441 -4.47 -55.14 -14.79
N VAL A 442 -4.81 -54.23 -13.87
CA VAL A 442 -6.01 -54.33 -13.06
C VAL A 442 -7.16 -53.70 -13.83
N GLU A 443 -8.26 -54.43 -14.02
CA GLU A 443 -9.48 -53.92 -14.64
C GLU A 443 -10.19 -52.96 -13.70
N TYR A 444 -10.59 -51.79 -14.19
CA TYR A 444 -11.33 -50.76 -13.44
C TYR A 444 -12.39 -50.10 -14.33
N PRO A 445 -13.44 -49.49 -13.77
CA PRO A 445 -14.46 -48.77 -14.53
C PRO A 445 -13.88 -47.61 -15.35
N GLN A 446 -14.12 -47.60 -16.67
CA GLN A 446 -13.56 -46.58 -17.57
C GLN A 446 -14.01 -45.17 -17.24
N GLU A 447 -15.19 -45.02 -16.63
CA GLU A 447 -15.75 -43.74 -16.13
C GLU A 447 -14.78 -43.02 -15.20
N LEU A 448 -13.90 -43.72 -14.47
CA LEU A 448 -12.90 -43.12 -13.57
C LEU A 448 -11.88 -42.23 -14.30
N SER A 449 -11.64 -42.51 -15.58
CA SER A 449 -10.73 -41.69 -16.40
C SER A 449 -11.36 -40.36 -16.85
N GLU A 450 -12.69 -40.25 -16.79
CA GLU A 450 -13.47 -39.09 -17.18
C GLU A 450 -13.78 -38.16 -15.99
N ILE A 451 -13.54 -38.64 -14.75
CA ILE A 451 -13.77 -37.84 -13.55
C ILE A 451 -12.83 -36.62 -13.56
N ALA A 452 -13.42 -35.45 -13.40
CA ALA A 452 -12.71 -34.19 -13.43
C ALA A 452 -11.87 -33.91 -12.15
N ASP A 453 -12.26 -34.50 -11.01
CA ASP A 453 -11.55 -34.33 -9.73
C ASP A 453 -10.35 -35.29 -9.60
N THR A 454 -9.50 -35.07 -8.61
CA THR A 454 -8.38 -35.96 -8.33
C THR A 454 -8.87 -37.29 -7.75
N VAL A 455 -8.63 -38.37 -8.47
CA VAL A 455 -9.04 -39.73 -8.06
C VAL A 455 -7.84 -40.51 -7.55
N VAL A 456 -7.95 -41.08 -6.34
CA VAL A 456 -7.00 -42.10 -5.83
C VAL A 456 -7.71 -43.45 -5.86
N VAL A 457 -7.32 -44.26 -6.80
CA VAL A 457 -7.85 -45.65 -6.98
C VAL A 457 -7.08 -46.62 -6.11
N CYS A 458 -7.77 -47.67 -5.68
CA CYS A 458 -7.19 -48.73 -4.88
C CYS A 458 -7.46 -50.08 -5.52
N ALA A 459 -6.44 -50.98 -5.53
CA ALA A 459 -6.60 -52.39 -5.84
C ALA A 459 -5.98 -53.23 -4.72
N ILE A 460 -6.58 -54.38 -4.44
CA ILE A 460 -6.15 -55.36 -3.45
C ILE A 460 -5.98 -56.72 -4.18
N ASP A 461 -4.80 -57.31 -4.07
CA ASP A 461 -4.44 -58.58 -4.71
C ASP A 461 -4.84 -58.64 -6.21
N SER A 462 -4.57 -57.52 -6.92
CA SER A 462 -4.89 -57.31 -8.34
C SER A 462 -6.40 -57.19 -8.68
N ALA A 463 -7.29 -57.05 -7.70
CA ALA A 463 -8.70 -56.75 -7.90
C ALA A 463 -9.01 -55.30 -7.53
N TYR A 464 -9.79 -54.60 -8.37
CA TYR A 464 -10.24 -53.25 -8.07
C TYR A 464 -11.08 -53.19 -6.80
N ALA A 465 -10.69 -52.34 -5.86
CA ALA A 465 -11.29 -52.23 -4.52
C ALA A 465 -12.12 -50.95 -4.31
N GLY A 466 -11.94 -49.95 -5.16
CA GLY A 466 -12.65 -48.67 -5.06
C GLY A 466 -11.76 -47.45 -5.28
N TYR A 467 -12.31 -46.26 -5.00
CA TYR A 467 -11.56 -45.01 -5.14
C TYR A 467 -11.99 -43.95 -4.11
N LEU A 468 -11.08 -43.05 -3.85
CA LEU A 468 -11.34 -41.79 -3.15
C LEU A 468 -11.35 -40.65 -4.14
N LEU A 469 -12.33 -39.77 -3.99
CA LEU A 469 -12.39 -38.49 -4.72
C LEU A 469 -11.82 -37.41 -3.84
N LEU A 470 -10.83 -36.69 -4.32
CA LEU A 470 -10.21 -35.60 -3.64
C LEU A 470 -10.35 -34.32 -4.47
N SER A 471 -10.60 -33.22 -3.81
CA SER A 471 -10.57 -31.90 -4.45
C SER A 471 -9.79 -30.92 -3.59
N ASP A 472 -9.21 -29.92 -4.24
CA ASP A 472 -8.63 -28.79 -3.55
C ASP A 472 -9.76 -27.90 -2.99
N THR A 473 -9.64 -27.54 -1.72
CA THR A 473 -10.71 -26.85 -1.00
C THR A 473 -10.71 -25.38 -1.32
N LEU A 474 -11.88 -24.81 -1.65
CA LEU A 474 -12.08 -23.38 -1.78
C LEU A 474 -11.73 -22.66 -0.47
N LYS A 475 -11.13 -21.49 -0.59
CA LYS A 475 -11.04 -20.56 0.56
C LYS A 475 -12.44 -20.05 0.92
N ASP A 476 -12.66 -19.83 2.21
CA ASP A 476 -13.98 -19.55 2.76
C ASP A 476 -14.61 -18.25 2.20
N ASP A 477 -13.76 -17.31 1.77
CA ASP A 477 -14.15 -16.02 1.20
C ASP A 477 -13.99 -15.91 -0.33
N ALA A 478 -13.67 -17.01 -1.03
CA ALA A 478 -13.46 -17.00 -2.48
C ALA A 478 -14.73 -16.56 -3.26
N CYS A 479 -15.90 -17.04 -2.87
CA CYS A 479 -17.17 -16.61 -3.48
C CYS A 479 -17.43 -15.13 -3.23
N THR A 480 -17.25 -14.66 -1.99
CA THR A 480 -17.40 -13.25 -1.59
C THR A 480 -16.45 -12.35 -2.39
N ALA A 481 -15.20 -12.80 -2.62
CA ALA A 481 -14.24 -12.06 -3.45
C ALA A 481 -14.77 -11.79 -4.86
N ILE A 482 -15.35 -12.80 -5.50
CA ILE A 482 -15.91 -12.66 -6.86
C ILE A 482 -17.14 -11.74 -6.87
N GLU A 483 -18.02 -11.85 -5.86
CA GLU A 483 -19.20 -10.99 -5.74
C GLU A 483 -18.82 -9.52 -5.52
N GLU A 484 -17.86 -9.25 -4.63
CA GLU A 484 -17.37 -7.90 -4.37
C GLU A 484 -16.69 -7.28 -5.58
N LEU A 485 -15.91 -8.06 -6.35
CA LEU A 485 -15.31 -7.60 -7.61
C LEU A 485 -16.38 -7.21 -8.63
N LYS A 486 -17.45 -8.02 -8.77
CA LYS A 486 -18.59 -7.70 -9.63
C LYS A 486 -19.32 -6.44 -9.18
N ALA A 487 -19.49 -6.26 -7.86
CA ALA A 487 -20.06 -5.03 -7.28
C ALA A 487 -19.23 -3.77 -7.59
N LEU A 488 -17.91 -3.92 -7.74
CA LEU A 488 -17.01 -2.86 -8.20
C LEU A 488 -17.02 -2.62 -9.72
N ASN A 489 -17.95 -3.25 -10.45
CA ASN A 489 -18.07 -3.24 -11.93
C ASN A 489 -16.85 -3.87 -12.64
N ILE A 490 -16.22 -4.87 -12.03
CA ILE A 490 -15.18 -5.67 -12.66
C ILE A 490 -15.82 -6.98 -13.14
N ASN A 491 -16.23 -6.99 -14.40
CA ASN A 491 -16.94 -8.14 -14.98
C ASN A 491 -16.01 -9.10 -15.74
N ASN A 492 -14.78 -8.68 -16.05
CA ASN A 492 -13.80 -9.54 -16.70
C ASN A 492 -12.92 -10.21 -15.64
N ILE A 493 -13.45 -11.28 -15.04
CA ILE A 493 -12.75 -12.12 -14.06
C ILE A 493 -12.40 -13.43 -14.76
N GLN A 494 -11.14 -13.88 -14.62
CA GLN A 494 -10.64 -15.07 -15.26
C GLN A 494 -9.84 -15.93 -14.25
N ILE A 495 -9.83 -17.24 -14.46
CA ILE A 495 -9.06 -18.19 -13.65
C ILE A 495 -8.08 -18.90 -14.58
N LEU A 496 -6.80 -18.95 -14.18
CA LEU A 496 -5.76 -19.72 -14.85
C LEU A 496 -5.29 -20.84 -13.92
N SER A 497 -5.04 -22.02 -14.47
CA SER A 497 -4.54 -23.17 -13.70
C SER A 497 -3.73 -24.12 -14.56
N GLY A 498 -2.81 -24.85 -13.92
CA GLY A 498 -2.14 -25.99 -14.51
C GLY A 498 -2.97 -27.30 -14.48
N ASP A 499 -4.11 -27.29 -13.79
CA ASP A 499 -4.99 -28.46 -13.71
C ASP A 499 -5.73 -28.68 -15.02
N LYS A 500 -6.26 -29.90 -15.20
CA LYS A 500 -7.06 -30.25 -16.39
C LYS A 500 -8.21 -29.25 -16.60
N GLN A 501 -8.47 -28.90 -17.86
CA GLN A 501 -9.52 -27.95 -18.23
C GLN A 501 -10.89 -28.29 -17.61
N ALA A 502 -11.27 -29.56 -17.54
CA ALA A 502 -12.55 -30.00 -16.95
C ALA A 502 -12.66 -29.63 -15.45
N ILE A 503 -11.56 -29.80 -14.69
CA ILE A 503 -11.50 -29.44 -13.26
C ILE A 503 -11.68 -27.92 -13.11
N VAL A 504 -10.95 -27.15 -13.91
CA VAL A 504 -10.95 -25.68 -13.82
C VAL A 504 -12.31 -25.11 -14.23
N THR A 505 -12.99 -25.71 -15.22
CA THR A 505 -14.33 -25.33 -15.65
C THR A 505 -15.36 -25.54 -14.54
N ASN A 506 -15.41 -26.74 -13.93
CA ASN A 506 -16.31 -27.04 -12.81
C ASN A 506 -16.06 -26.09 -11.61
N PHE A 507 -14.78 -25.80 -11.34
CA PHE A 507 -14.39 -24.86 -10.28
C PHE A 507 -14.88 -23.44 -10.56
N ALA A 508 -14.75 -22.97 -11.79
CA ALA A 508 -15.19 -21.65 -12.22
C ALA A 508 -16.73 -21.51 -12.17
N GLU A 509 -17.46 -22.56 -12.53
CA GLU A 509 -18.92 -22.60 -12.42
C GLU A 509 -19.40 -22.45 -10.99
N LYS A 510 -18.76 -23.14 -10.03
CA LYS A 510 -19.05 -22.98 -8.59
C LYS A 510 -18.85 -21.57 -8.09
N LEU A 511 -17.88 -20.84 -8.64
CA LEU A 511 -17.59 -19.44 -8.30
C LEU A 511 -18.40 -18.43 -9.14
N GLY A 512 -19.14 -18.88 -10.15
CA GLY A 512 -19.84 -17.99 -11.07
C GLY A 512 -18.90 -17.15 -11.95
N VAL A 513 -17.72 -17.71 -12.32
CA VAL A 513 -16.73 -17.11 -13.20
C VAL A 513 -16.87 -17.71 -14.60
N ALA A 514 -17.09 -16.84 -15.60
CA ALA A 514 -17.39 -17.30 -16.98
C ALA A 514 -16.18 -17.75 -17.78
N ARG A 515 -14.96 -17.37 -17.38
CA ARG A 515 -13.73 -17.63 -18.15
C ARG A 515 -12.71 -18.33 -17.27
N ALA A 516 -12.34 -19.55 -17.67
CA ALA A 516 -11.38 -20.35 -16.95
C ALA A 516 -10.57 -21.20 -17.94
N TYR A 517 -9.26 -21.24 -17.72
CA TYR A 517 -8.30 -21.88 -18.61
C TYR A 517 -7.47 -22.85 -17.79
N GLY A 518 -7.54 -24.12 -18.19
CA GLY A 518 -6.78 -25.24 -17.61
C GLY A 518 -5.62 -25.65 -18.50
N ASP A 519 -4.92 -26.72 -18.07
CA ASP A 519 -3.77 -27.32 -18.78
C ASP A 519 -2.65 -26.33 -19.11
N LEU A 520 -2.52 -25.22 -18.34
CA LEU A 520 -1.55 -24.16 -18.59
C LEU A 520 -0.22 -24.45 -17.88
N LEU A 521 0.85 -24.53 -18.65
CA LEU A 521 2.21 -24.43 -18.12
C LEU A 521 2.51 -22.95 -17.72
N PRO A 522 3.56 -22.69 -16.92
CA PRO A 522 3.92 -21.32 -16.55
C PRO A 522 4.06 -20.37 -17.74
N ASP A 523 4.67 -20.81 -18.84
CA ASP A 523 4.81 -20.04 -20.07
C ASP A 523 3.45 -19.74 -20.73
N GLY A 524 2.51 -20.68 -20.70
CA GLY A 524 1.16 -20.49 -21.21
C GLY A 524 0.35 -19.46 -20.41
N LYS A 525 0.58 -19.34 -19.10
CA LYS A 525 0.01 -18.27 -18.29
C LYS A 525 0.56 -16.90 -18.71
N VAL A 526 1.86 -16.81 -18.99
CA VAL A 526 2.53 -15.60 -19.50
C VAL A 526 1.93 -15.17 -20.84
N GLU A 527 1.85 -16.10 -21.79
CA GLU A 527 1.27 -15.86 -23.13
C GLU A 527 -0.17 -15.35 -23.03
N HIS A 528 -0.97 -15.93 -22.14
CA HIS A 528 -2.37 -15.51 -21.93
C HIS A 528 -2.46 -14.04 -21.43
N ILE A 529 -1.61 -13.63 -20.49
CA ILE A 529 -1.57 -12.24 -20.03
C ILE A 529 -1.07 -11.31 -21.14
N GLU A 530 -0.09 -11.71 -21.95
CA GLU A 530 0.38 -10.93 -23.10
C GLU A 530 -0.74 -10.74 -24.14
N GLU A 531 -1.50 -11.77 -24.42
CA GLU A 531 -2.66 -11.67 -25.32
C GLU A 531 -3.70 -10.69 -24.78
N LEU A 532 -4.06 -10.78 -23.51
CA LEU A 532 -4.96 -9.83 -22.86
C LEU A 532 -4.45 -8.38 -22.93
N LYS A 533 -3.13 -8.17 -22.84
CA LYS A 533 -2.49 -6.85 -22.93
C LYS A 533 -2.47 -6.26 -24.33
N ARG A 534 -2.57 -7.06 -25.38
CA ARG A 534 -2.69 -6.55 -26.77
C ARG A 534 -3.90 -5.63 -26.93
N ASN A 535 -4.98 -5.88 -26.19
CA ASN A 535 -6.06 -4.91 -26.07
C ASN A 535 -5.67 -3.83 -25.04
N THR A 536 -5.28 -2.66 -25.53
CA THR A 536 -4.83 -1.52 -24.70
C THR A 536 -5.90 -0.96 -23.76
N ALA A 537 -7.17 -1.32 -23.95
CA ALA A 537 -8.25 -0.96 -23.03
C ALA A 537 -8.23 -1.81 -21.75
N ASN A 538 -7.61 -2.99 -21.78
CA ASN A 538 -7.51 -3.86 -20.63
C ASN A 538 -6.48 -3.31 -19.63
N ARG A 539 -6.89 -3.26 -18.38
CA ARG A 539 -6.04 -2.99 -17.22
C ARG A 539 -6.11 -4.21 -16.31
N ILE A 540 -5.07 -5.00 -16.35
CA ILE A 540 -5.05 -6.36 -15.81
C ILE A 540 -4.32 -6.37 -14.47
N THR A 541 -4.95 -6.98 -13.46
CA THR A 541 -4.24 -7.48 -12.28
C THR A 541 -4.21 -8.99 -12.32
N PHE A 542 -3.05 -9.54 -12.00
CA PHE A 542 -2.89 -10.97 -11.76
C PHE A 542 -2.72 -11.19 -10.26
N VAL A 543 -3.41 -12.20 -9.75
CA VAL A 543 -3.41 -12.59 -8.32
C VAL A 543 -2.91 -14.02 -8.22
N GLY A 544 -1.82 -14.24 -7.50
CA GLY A 544 -1.20 -15.55 -7.34
C GLY A 544 -0.48 -15.70 -6.00
N ASP A 545 0.06 -16.88 -5.73
CA ASP A 545 0.86 -17.16 -4.52
C ASP A 545 2.33 -16.70 -4.65
N GLY A 546 2.76 -16.37 -5.84
CA GLY A 546 4.03 -15.70 -6.16
C GLY A 546 5.25 -16.60 -6.33
N ILE A 547 5.20 -17.88 -5.99
CA ILE A 547 6.37 -18.77 -6.12
C ILE A 547 6.56 -19.18 -7.59
N ASN A 548 5.49 -19.68 -8.22
CA ASN A 548 5.51 -20.16 -9.60
C ASN A 548 5.06 -19.08 -10.60
N ASP A 549 4.36 -18.06 -10.13
CA ASP A 549 3.71 -17.05 -10.95
C ASP A 549 4.49 -15.73 -11.04
N ALA A 550 5.73 -15.67 -10.52
CA ALA A 550 6.54 -14.46 -10.52
C ALA A 550 6.64 -13.78 -11.91
N PRO A 551 6.83 -14.49 -13.04
CA PRO A 551 6.85 -13.86 -14.36
C PRO A 551 5.52 -13.22 -14.74
N VAL A 552 4.41 -13.86 -14.38
CA VAL A 552 3.04 -13.40 -14.68
C VAL A 552 2.67 -12.18 -13.83
N LEU A 553 3.05 -12.19 -12.54
CA LEU A 553 2.92 -11.05 -11.62
C LEU A 553 3.65 -9.81 -12.16
N ALA A 554 4.93 -9.99 -12.56
CA ALA A 554 5.75 -8.90 -13.10
C ALA A 554 5.22 -8.35 -14.44
N LEU A 555 4.62 -9.20 -15.26
CA LEU A 555 4.10 -8.84 -16.57
C LEU A 555 2.77 -8.09 -16.47
N SER A 556 1.93 -8.33 -15.48
CA SER A 556 0.63 -7.68 -15.32
C SER A 556 0.76 -6.17 -15.07
N HIS A 557 -0.35 -5.40 -15.16
CA HIS A 557 -0.31 -3.96 -14.83
C HIS A 557 -0.15 -3.74 -13.33
N VAL A 558 -0.69 -4.66 -12.53
CA VAL A 558 -0.48 -4.75 -11.07
C VAL A 558 -0.45 -6.23 -10.70
N GLY A 559 0.68 -6.69 -10.18
CA GLY A 559 0.81 -8.03 -9.63
C GLY A 559 0.44 -8.05 -8.15
N ILE A 560 -0.45 -8.96 -7.74
CA ILE A 560 -0.88 -9.13 -6.34
C ILE A 560 -0.43 -10.50 -5.86
N ALA A 561 0.40 -10.55 -4.81
CA ALA A 561 0.78 -11.79 -4.15
C ALA A 561 -0.10 -12.03 -2.92
N MET A 562 -0.56 -13.30 -2.76
CA MET A 562 -1.37 -13.77 -1.64
C MET A 562 -0.51 -14.45 -0.58
N GLY A 563 -0.89 -14.33 0.71
CA GLY A 563 -0.26 -15.06 1.82
C GLY A 563 1.21 -14.69 2.09
N GLY A 564 1.62 -13.48 1.75
CA GLY A 564 2.97 -13.03 1.46
C GLY A 564 4.01 -13.02 2.58
N LEU A 565 3.71 -13.37 3.82
CA LEU A 565 4.73 -13.35 4.90
C LEU A 565 5.66 -14.58 4.90
N GLY A 566 5.31 -15.63 4.14
CA GLY A 566 6.11 -16.87 4.04
C GLY A 566 6.99 -17.00 2.80
N SER A 567 6.74 -16.25 1.72
CA SER A 567 7.45 -16.37 0.44
C SER A 567 8.21 -15.10 0.08
N ASP A 568 9.53 -15.14 0.22
CA ASP A 568 10.41 -14.01 -0.12
C ASP A 568 10.32 -13.63 -1.61
N ALA A 569 10.22 -14.63 -2.48
CA ALA A 569 10.13 -14.43 -3.93
C ALA A 569 8.81 -13.73 -4.35
N ALA A 570 7.70 -14.06 -3.71
CA ALA A 570 6.41 -13.42 -3.96
C ALA A 570 6.42 -11.95 -3.55
N ILE A 571 6.96 -11.68 -2.34
CA ILE A 571 7.10 -10.31 -1.84
C ILE A 571 8.00 -9.49 -2.77
N GLU A 572 9.07 -10.06 -3.31
CA GLU A 572 10.03 -9.32 -4.14
C GLU A 572 9.43 -8.95 -5.50
N THR A 573 8.61 -9.81 -6.08
CA THR A 573 8.12 -9.66 -7.45
C THR A 573 6.81 -8.88 -7.56
N ALA A 574 5.88 -9.07 -6.60
CA ALA A 574 4.56 -8.44 -6.64
C ALA A 574 4.61 -6.93 -6.36
N ASP A 575 3.65 -6.18 -6.88
CA ASP A 575 3.45 -4.75 -6.66
C ASP A 575 2.60 -4.48 -5.41
N VAL A 576 1.71 -5.43 -5.09
CA VAL A 576 0.83 -5.44 -3.93
C VAL A 576 0.95 -6.78 -3.25
N VAL A 577 1.05 -6.78 -1.92
CA VAL A 577 1.11 -7.99 -1.11
C VAL A 577 -0.08 -8.01 -0.16
N ILE A 578 -0.89 -9.05 -0.23
CA ILE A 578 -1.97 -9.32 0.71
C ILE A 578 -1.42 -10.27 1.77
N GLN A 579 -1.29 -9.77 3.01
CA GLN A 579 -0.68 -10.51 4.12
C GLN A 579 -1.58 -11.64 4.63
N THR A 580 -2.89 -11.42 4.57
CA THR A 580 -3.90 -12.44 4.86
C THR A 580 -4.05 -13.37 3.67
N ASP A 581 -4.47 -14.58 3.94
CA ASP A 581 -4.74 -15.56 2.88
C ASP A 581 -6.18 -15.47 2.35
N GLN A 582 -6.71 -14.22 2.23
CA GLN A 582 -8.09 -13.89 1.90
C GLN A 582 -8.23 -13.26 0.51
N PRO A 583 -8.79 -13.96 -0.48
CA PRO A 583 -9.06 -13.43 -1.83
C PRO A 583 -9.95 -12.17 -1.85
N SER A 584 -10.85 -12.00 -0.89
CA SER A 584 -11.73 -10.81 -0.77
C SER A 584 -10.94 -9.51 -0.60
N LYS A 585 -9.72 -9.56 -0.06
CA LYS A 585 -8.84 -8.39 0.06
C LYS A 585 -8.40 -7.80 -1.28
N VAL A 586 -8.54 -8.54 -2.38
CA VAL A 586 -8.30 -8.01 -3.74
C VAL A 586 -9.32 -6.92 -4.06
N ALA A 587 -10.60 -7.15 -3.76
CA ALA A 587 -11.64 -6.14 -3.94
C ALA A 587 -11.41 -4.94 -3.03
N THR A 588 -11.02 -5.17 -1.77
CA THR A 588 -10.64 -4.11 -0.82
C THR A 588 -9.46 -3.27 -1.35
N ALA A 589 -8.43 -3.90 -1.93
CA ALA A 589 -7.29 -3.20 -2.53
C ALA A 589 -7.70 -2.29 -3.70
N ILE A 590 -8.58 -2.77 -4.58
CA ILE A 590 -9.12 -1.99 -5.70
C ILE A 590 -9.98 -0.83 -5.19
N CYS A 591 -10.80 -1.06 -4.17
CA CYS A 591 -11.62 -0.04 -3.52
C CYS A 591 -10.74 1.06 -2.92
N ALA A 592 -9.66 0.70 -2.20
CA ALA A 592 -8.70 1.64 -1.63
C ALA A 592 -8.06 2.53 -2.71
N GLY A 593 -7.66 1.94 -3.84
CA GLY A 593 -7.16 2.69 -4.98
C GLY A 593 -8.19 3.66 -5.55
N LYS A 594 -9.43 3.21 -5.82
CA LYS A 594 -10.52 4.04 -6.35
C LYS A 594 -10.85 5.21 -5.43
N GLN A 595 -10.98 4.98 -4.14
CA GLN A 595 -11.27 6.02 -3.14
C GLN A 595 -10.13 7.04 -3.02
N THR A 596 -8.88 6.58 -2.95
CA THR A 596 -7.72 7.47 -2.92
C THR A 596 -7.68 8.36 -4.14
N ARG A 597 -7.82 7.77 -5.33
CA ARG A 597 -7.86 8.52 -6.59
C ARG A 597 -8.99 9.53 -6.66
N GLN A 598 -10.18 9.18 -6.17
CA GLN A 598 -11.33 10.09 -6.13
C GLN A 598 -11.03 11.33 -5.26
N ILE A 599 -10.47 11.14 -4.07
CA ILE A 599 -10.09 12.25 -3.18
C ILE A 599 -9.00 13.12 -3.82
N VAL A 600 -8.00 12.51 -4.44
CA VAL A 600 -6.94 13.26 -5.15
C VAL A 600 -7.54 14.13 -6.27
N TRP A 601 -8.46 13.59 -7.07
CA TRP A 601 -9.12 14.37 -8.13
C TRP A 601 -10.07 15.45 -7.58
N GLN A 602 -10.74 15.21 -6.44
CA GLN A 602 -11.51 16.24 -5.75
C GLN A 602 -10.62 17.41 -5.34
N ASN A 603 -9.46 17.14 -4.75
CA ASN A 603 -8.50 18.17 -4.36
C ASN A 603 -7.95 18.94 -5.57
N ILE A 604 -7.62 18.23 -6.65
CA ILE A 604 -7.18 18.86 -7.90
C ILE A 604 -8.28 19.80 -8.45
N SER A 605 -9.52 19.32 -8.55
CA SER A 605 -10.64 20.10 -9.09
C SER A 605 -10.95 21.32 -8.20
N LEU A 606 -10.95 21.15 -6.89
CA LEU A 606 -11.16 22.23 -5.93
C LEU A 606 -10.09 23.32 -6.07
N ALA A 607 -8.81 22.89 -6.02
CA ALA A 607 -7.69 23.83 -6.10
C ALA A 607 -7.65 24.60 -7.42
N PHE A 608 -7.85 23.92 -8.56
CA PHE A 608 -7.91 24.59 -9.86
C PHE A 608 -9.13 25.51 -9.98
N GLY A 609 -10.31 25.06 -9.54
CA GLY A 609 -11.54 25.84 -9.63
C GLY A 609 -11.47 27.15 -8.86
N VAL A 610 -11.06 27.12 -7.58
CA VAL A 610 -10.88 28.34 -6.77
C VAL A 610 -9.77 29.20 -7.34
N LYS A 611 -8.66 28.61 -7.78
CA LYS A 611 -7.53 29.33 -8.33
C LYS A 611 -7.89 30.11 -9.60
N LEU A 612 -8.58 29.50 -10.54
CA LEU A 612 -9.05 30.17 -11.76
C LEU A 612 -9.99 31.33 -11.43
N LEU A 613 -10.90 31.15 -10.46
CA LEU A 613 -11.80 32.21 -10.02
C LEU A 613 -11.02 33.40 -9.44
N VAL A 614 -10.11 33.14 -8.50
CA VAL A 614 -9.35 34.21 -7.81
C VAL A 614 -8.36 34.89 -8.77
N LEU A 615 -7.76 34.16 -9.73
CA LEU A 615 -6.94 34.72 -10.79
C LEU A 615 -7.74 35.68 -11.70
N ALA A 616 -8.96 35.30 -12.06
CA ALA A 616 -9.83 36.15 -12.86
C ALA A 616 -10.21 37.46 -12.10
N LEU A 617 -10.53 37.35 -10.79
CA LEU A 617 -10.82 38.48 -9.94
C LEU A 617 -9.58 39.36 -9.74
N GLY A 618 -8.41 38.80 -9.52
CA GLY A 618 -7.14 39.51 -9.38
C GLY A 618 -6.74 40.28 -10.63
N ALA A 619 -6.80 39.65 -11.79
CA ALA A 619 -6.53 40.28 -13.07
C ALA A 619 -7.53 41.42 -13.36
N GLY A 620 -8.79 41.27 -12.93
CA GLY A 620 -9.82 42.30 -13.03
C GLY A 620 -9.63 43.44 -12.04
N GLY A 621 -8.70 43.35 -11.08
CA GLY A 621 -8.49 44.34 -10.03
C GLY A 621 -9.57 44.35 -8.93
N LEU A 622 -10.33 43.25 -8.82
CA LEU A 622 -11.40 43.06 -7.83
C LEU A 622 -10.94 42.32 -6.58
N ALA A 623 -9.76 41.68 -6.62
CA ALA A 623 -9.18 40.96 -5.48
C ALA A 623 -7.96 41.69 -4.95
N THR A 624 -7.83 41.71 -3.64
CA THR A 624 -6.67 42.25 -2.90
C THR A 624 -5.64 41.16 -2.64
N LEU A 625 -4.40 41.55 -2.27
CA LEU A 625 -3.34 40.60 -1.87
C LEU A 625 -3.75 39.74 -0.66
N TRP A 626 -4.52 40.29 0.29
CA TRP A 626 -5.03 39.59 1.46
C TRP A 626 -5.98 38.45 1.08
N GLU A 627 -6.97 38.76 0.24
CA GLU A 627 -7.96 37.80 -0.24
C GLU A 627 -7.29 36.68 -1.04
N ALA A 628 -6.29 37.02 -1.84
CA ALA A 628 -5.50 36.10 -2.62
C ALA A 628 -4.81 35.05 -1.75
N VAL A 629 -4.07 35.49 -0.73
CA VAL A 629 -3.34 34.57 0.17
C VAL A 629 -4.30 33.79 1.05
N PHE A 630 -5.36 34.43 1.56
CA PHE A 630 -6.36 33.75 2.38
C PHE A 630 -7.07 32.61 1.60
N ALA A 631 -7.38 32.87 0.34
CA ALA A 631 -7.98 31.86 -0.54
C ALA A 631 -7.01 30.69 -0.79
N ASP A 632 -5.74 30.94 -1.06
CA ASP A 632 -4.73 29.89 -1.33
C ASP A 632 -4.49 29.02 -0.08
N VAL A 633 -4.25 29.64 1.08
CA VAL A 633 -4.05 28.93 2.36
C VAL A 633 -5.33 28.18 2.77
N GLY A 634 -6.51 28.79 2.60
CA GLY A 634 -7.79 28.16 2.91
C GLY A 634 -8.04 26.90 2.07
N VAL A 635 -7.79 26.98 0.77
CA VAL A 635 -7.90 25.82 -0.14
C VAL A 635 -6.90 24.74 0.22
N ALA A 636 -5.66 25.12 0.57
CA ALA A 636 -4.65 24.14 0.99
C ALA A 636 -5.09 23.37 2.25
N LEU A 637 -5.62 24.05 3.26
CA LEU A 637 -6.13 23.42 4.48
C LEU A 637 -7.32 22.50 4.19
N ILE A 638 -8.28 22.94 3.38
CA ILE A 638 -9.43 22.11 2.97
C ILE A 638 -8.94 20.85 2.24
N ALA A 639 -8.01 21.00 1.31
CA ALA A 639 -7.45 19.90 0.54
C ALA A 639 -6.68 18.89 1.43
N ILE A 640 -5.94 19.37 2.44
CA ILE A 640 -5.27 18.53 3.44
C ILE A 640 -6.29 17.75 4.27
N VAL A 641 -7.33 18.41 4.78
CA VAL A 641 -8.40 17.76 5.56
C VAL A 641 -9.10 16.69 4.72
N ASN A 642 -9.39 16.99 3.45
CA ASN A 642 -9.97 16.02 2.53
C ASN A 642 -9.01 14.85 2.24
N ALA A 643 -7.71 15.10 2.10
CA ALA A 643 -6.70 14.05 1.93
C ALA A 643 -6.63 13.09 3.14
N ILE A 644 -6.69 13.63 4.37
CA ILE A 644 -6.73 12.83 5.61
C ILE A 644 -8.00 11.96 5.67
N ARG A 645 -9.10 12.39 5.08
CA ARG A 645 -10.38 11.66 5.04
C ARG A 645 -10.25 10.28 4.36
N VAL A 646 -9.28 10.09 3.44
CA VAL A 646 -8.98 8.78 2.82
C VAL A 646 -8.83 7.69 3.87
N GLN A 647 -8.14 7.98 4.98
CA GLN A 647 -7.90 7.00 6.06
C GLN A 647 -9.18 6.48 6.74
N LYS A 648 -10.28 7.23 6.66
CA LYS A 648 -11.59 6.85 7.25
C LYS A 648 -12.50 6.14 6.25
N LEU A 649 -12.28 6.35 4.96
CA LEU A 649 -13.11 5.78 3.90
C LEU A 649 -12.73 4.34 3.59
N ILE A 650 -11.44 4.02 3.69
CA ILE A 650 -10.92 2.66 3.49
C ILE A 650 -11.15 1.89 4.81
N LYS A 651 -12.11 0.98 4.77
CA LYS A 651 -12.50 0.12 5.90
C LYS A 651 -12.36 -1.36 5.52
#